data_2240dddc4d04bce8bce00becf410b7f8
#
_entry.id   2240dddc4d04bce8bce00becf410b7f8
#
_cell.length_a   1.000
_cell.length_b   1.000
_cell.length_c   1.000
_cell.angle_alpha   90.00
_cell.angle_beta   90.00
_cell.angle_gamma   90.00
#
_symmetry.space_group_name_H-M   'P 1'
#
loop_
_entity.id
_entity.type
_entity.pdbx_description
1 polymer ?
#
loop_
_entity_poly.entity_id
_entity_poly.type
_entity_poly.pdbx_seq_one_letter_code
_entity_poly.pdbx_strand_id
1 'polypeptide(L)'
;MNISYNWLKEYVDFDLTPQQVCDALTSTGLEVDALEEVQSIKGGLKGLYVGQVLTCEMHPDSDHLHVTTVDLGKGEPQQIVCGAPNVAAGQKVIVADLGCVLYDGDKEFVIKKSKLRGVESLGMICAEDEIGIGTSHDGIIVLPDDAVVGTPAAEYYHLESDWLIEVDITANRADALSHWGVARDLYAWLRQNGYETSLHRPVLDGFAVDNHDLPIDVEIENTEACKRYACVSITDCEVKESPDWLKNKLTTIGLRPINNIVDITNYVMMALGQPLHCFDADMVKGHKIVVKTMPEGTPFQTLDGVEHQLSDRDLAICNVEEPMCIAGVFGGKGSGTYETTKNVVLESAYFHPTWIRKSARRHGLSTDASFRFERGIDPNGVIDALKYAALLCKELAGGKVSMDIKDVYPEKMENVRVTLRFDYVNSLIGKEIPAETIKSICESLEMRLLGETSEALELEIPAYRVDVQRPCDVVEDILRIYGYNNVEIPTQLKSSLVVKGEEDHKHKLADLVSEQLVGAGFNEILNNSLSKSAYYADTQNLVHIMNPLSSDLNVMRGTLLYGGLESIEHNAKRKNGNCRFFEFGNVYQFSPEKQNDDDPMQAYKEQYHLGLWLTGKRVEGSWAHQNEDTSFAELDAHVDNVLARIGVKPGMLVRKKSQNPIFSAGLTIENRGGKQLIELGVLTKKLQKQFDIDTTVYYAELNWTALMKVVRKQQVLYTEIPKYPAVSRDLALLIDQSVEFAQIEDIARQTEKKLLKKVELFDVYEGDKLPAGKKSYAVNFILQDAEKTMGDKQIEAIMSKLITNLKQKLGAELR
;
A
#
# COMPACT_ATOMS: atom_id res chain seq x y z
N MET A 1 15.34 -4.52 -0.46
CA MET A 1 16.46 -5.32 -1.05
C MET A 1 17.77 -4.74 -0.59
N ASN A 2 18.62 -5.58 0.00
CA ASN A 2 19.92 -5.17 0.51
C ASN A 2 20.98 -5.33 -0.58
N ILE A 3 21.71 -4.27 -0.89
CA ILE A 3 22.74 -4.21 -1.93
C ILE A 3 24.06 -3.82 -1.29
N SER A 4 25.11 -4.60 -1.54
CA SER A 4 26.49 -4.24 -1.18
C SER A 4 27.08 -3.36 -2.28
N TYR A 5 27.62 -2.22 -1.89
CA TYR A 5 28.25 -1.28 -2.80
C TYR A 5 29.51 -1.89 -3.49
N ASN A 6 30.35 -2.60 -2.71
CA ASN A 6 31.54 -3.25 -3.26
C ASN A 6 31.17 -4.40 -4.21
N TRP A 7 30.13 -5.18 -3.89
CA TRP A 7 29.64 -6.22 -4.77
C TRP A 7 29.01 -5.67 -6.05
N LEU A 8 28.31 -4.52 -5.96
CA LEU A 8 27.75 -3.84 -7.13
C LEU A 8 28.85 -3.44 -8.12
N LYS A 9 30.04 -3.02 -7.65
CA LYS A 9 31.21 -2.69 -8.48
C LYS A 9 31.77 -3.87 -9.27
N GLU A 10 31.47 -5.09 -8.89
CA GLU A 10 31.89 -6.27 -9.67
C GLU A 10 31.06 -6.45 -10.96
N TYR A 11 29.87 -5.84 -11.00
CA TYR A 11 28.96 -5.95 -12.15
C TYR A 11 28.92 -4.71 -13.03
N VAL A 12 29.27 -3.55 -12.52
CA VAL A 12 29.24 -2.30 -13.27
C VAL A 12 30.40 -1.39 -12.87
N ASP A 13 31.09 -0.84 -13.85
CA ASP A 13 32.19 0.08 -13.62
C ASP A 13 31.67 1.48 -13.28
N PHE A 14 32.08 2.04 -12.15
CA PHE A 14 31.78 3.41 -11.78
C PHE A 14 32.76 3.95 -10.74
N ASP A 15 32.90 5.28 -10.72
CA ASP A 15 33.67 6.00 -9.71
C ASP A 15 32.78 7.03 -8.98
N LEU A 16 31.63 6.53 -8.50
CA LEU A 16 30.69 7.30 -7.69
C LEU A 16 30.87 6.94 -6.22
N THR A 17 30.68 7.91 -5.33
CA THR A 17 30.59 7.62 -3.89
C THR A 17 29.32 6.84 -3.56
N PRO A 18 29.26 6.12 -2.40
CA PRO A 18 28.03 5.42 -2.00
C PRO A 18 26.79 6.30 -2.03
N GLN A 19 26.87 7.54 -1.55
CA GLN A 19 25.76 8.50 -1.59
C GLN A 19 25.32 8.83 -3.03
N GLN A 20 26.26 9.06 -3.94
CA GLN A 20 25.95 9.32 -5.35
C GLN A 20 25.29 8.13 -6.03
N VAL A 21 25.65 6.90 -5.66
CA VAL A 21 24.95 5.69 -6.13
C VAL A 21 23.51 5.66 -5.62
N CYS A 22 23.29 5.97 -4.34
CA CYS A 22 21.94 6.09 -3.78
C CYS A 22 21.09 7.12 -4.51
N ASP A 23 21.65 8.29 -4.79
CA ASP A 23 20.95 9.35 -5.52
C ASP A 23 20.62 8.93 -6.96
N ALA A 24 21.56 8.24 -7.64
CA ALA A 24 21.35 7.69 -8.98
C ALA A 24 20.24 6.64 -9.00
N LEU A 25 20.28 5.65 -8.09
CA LEU A 25 19.26 4.59 -7.99
C LEU A 25 17.89 5.18 -7.72
N THR A 26 17.76 6.06 -6.74
CA THR A 26 16.51 6.75 -6.43
C THR A 26 15.96 7.50 -7.64
N SER A 27 16.83 8.17 -8.41
CA SER A 27 16.41 8.88 -9.61
C SER A 27 15.90 7.98 -10.73
N THR A 28 16.27 6.69 -10.74
CA THR A 28 15.78 5.69 -11.70
C THR A 28 14.53 4.95 -11.22
N GLY A 29 14.00 5.29 -10.03
CA GLY A 29 12.84 4.66 -9.42
C GLY A 29 13.16 3.45 -8.54
N LEU A 30 14.43 3.23 -8.21
CA LEU A 30 14.88 2.30 -7.18
C LEU A 30 15.15 3.12 -5.90
N GLU A 31 14.11 3.42 -5.16
CA GLU A 31 14.19 4.27 -3.96
C GLU A 31 15.12 3.67 -2.92
N VAL A 32 16.05 4.47 -2.41
CA VAL A 32 16.97 4.05 -1.36
C VAL A 32 16.47 4.56 -0.03
N ASP A 33 16.17 3.62 0.87
CA ASP A 33 15.65 3.89 2.22
C ASP A 33 16.79 4.21 3.20
N ALA A 34 17.91 3.48 3.10
CA ALA A 34 19.03 3.64 4.01
C ALA A 34 20.38 3.39 3.32
N LEU A 35 21.41 4.04 3.85
CA LEU A 35 22.82 3.83 3.51
C LEU A 35 23.61 3.68 4.81
N GLU A 36 24.23 2.50 5.02
CA GLU A 36 24.94 2.18 6.24
C GLU A 36 26.35 1.66 5.93
N GLU A 37 27.38 2.13 6.67
CA GLU A 37 28.72 1.56 6.59
C GLU A 37 28.76 0.24 7.37
N VAL A 38 29.00 -0.86 6.69
CA VAL A 38 29.14 -2.19 7.29
C VAL A 38 30.60 -2.55 7.41
N GLN A 39 31.03 -2.86 8.60
CA GLN A 39 32.37 -3.27 8.91
C GLN A 39 32.39 -4.74 9.31
N SER A 40 33.29 -5.53 8.76
CA SER A 40 33.41 -6.98 9.04
C SER A 40 33.67 -7.26 10.52
N ILE A 41 34.26 -6.30 11.23
CA ILE A 41 34.42 -6.31 12.70
C ILE A 41 33.83 -5.02 13.26
N LYS A 42 32.97 -5.14 14.28
CA LYS A 42 32.32 -4.00 14.92
C LYS A 42 33.33 -2.95 15.38
N GLY A 43 33.18 -1.72 14.96
CA GLY A 43 34.11 -0.62 15.24
C GLY A 43 35.31 -0.54 14.30
N GLY A 44 35.48 -1.48 13.35
CA GLY A 44 36.48 -1.45 12.29
C GLY A 44 37.93 -1.37 12.79
N LEU A 45 38.21 -1.90 14.01
CA LEU A 45 39.49 -1.83 14.67
C LEU A 45 40.08 -0.41 14.75
N LYS A 46 39.25 0.63 14.80
CA LYS A 46 39.68 2.03 14.89
C LYS A 46 40.35 2.28 16.22
N GLY A 47 41.58 2.82 16.17
CA GLY A 47 42.39 3.10 17.37
C GLY A 47 43.22 1.91 17.88
N LEU A 48 43.24 0.78 17.16
CA LEU A 48 44.15 -0.32 17.38
C LEU A 48 45.34 -0.27 16.43
N TYR A 49 46.53 -0.60 16.93
CA TYR A 49 47.78 -0.52 16.16
C TYR A 49 48.67 -1.72 16.46
N VAL A 50 49.52 -2.07 15.52
CA VAL A 50 50.62 -3.01 15.76
C VAL A 50 51.66 -2.29 16.62
N GLY A 51 51.90 -2.85 17.79
CA GLY A 51 52.90 -2.36 18.71
C GLY A 51 54.04 -3.36 18.95
N GLN A 52 55.20 -2.89 19.43
CA GLN A 52 56.31 -3.74 19.87
C GLN A 52 56.55 -3.57 21.36
N VAL A 53 56.51 -4.67 22.10
CA VAL A 53 56.86 -4.69 23.52
C VAL A 53 58.40 -4.54 23.66
N LEU A 54 58.85 -3.37 24.12
CA LEU A 54 60.29 -3.10 24.30
C LEU A 54 60.80 -3.70 25.62
N THR A 55 60.06 -3.52 26.68
CA THR A 55 60.38 -4.07 28.02
C THR A 55 59.17 -4.75 28.63
N CYS A 56 59.40 -5.78 29.43
CA CYS A 56 58.38 -6.48 30.16
C CYS A 56 58.93 -6.88 31.52
N GLU A 57 58.42 -6.25 32.58
CA GLU A 57 58.86 -6.50 33.97
C GLU A 57 57.66 -6.86 34.84
N MET A 58 57.88 -7.65 35.87
CA MET A 58 56.84 -8.00 36.84
C MET A 58 56.36 -6.74 37.55
N HIS A 59 55.05 -6.65 37.75
CA HIS A 59 54.44 -5.55 38.49
C HIS A 59 54.88 -5.57 39.97
N PRO A 60 55.27 -4.44 40.56
CA PRO A 60 55.81 -4.43 41.94
C PRO A 60 54.85 -4.95 43.00
N ASP A 61 53.55 -4.77 42.79
CA ASP A 61 52.49 -5.16 43.74
C ASP A 61 51.51 -6.24 43.16
N SER A 62 52.04 -7.09 42.27
CA SER A 62 51.22 -8.16 41.68
C SER A 62 52.06 -9.34 41.22
N ASP A 63 51.54 -10.55 41.38
CA ASP A 63 52.14 -11.81 40.99
C ASP A 63 51.78 -12.30 39.57
N HIS A 64 50.83 -11.58 38.90
CA HIS A 64 50.35 -11.96 37.58
C HIS A 64 50.29 -10.78 36.59
N LEU A 65 50.53 -9.54 37.03
CA LEU A 65 50.60 -8.39 36.15
C LEU A 65 52.03 -8.11 35.73
N HIS A 66 52.15 -7.63 34.49
CA HIS A 66 53.41 -7.14 33.91
C HIS A 66 53.29 -5.66 33.55
N VAL A 67 54.34 -4.91 33.84
CA VAL A 67 54.48 -3.53 33.38
C VAL A 67 55.33 -3.58 32.09
N THR A 68 54.71 -3.17 31.00
CA THR A 68 55.38 -3.20 29.70
C THR A 68 55.57 -1.79 29.18
N THR A 69 56.64 -1.60 28.40
CA THR A 69 56.81 -0.40 27.57
C THR A 69 56.63 -0.82 26.11
N VAL A 70 55.67 -0.22 25.43
CA VAL A 70 55.27 -0.62 24.07
C VAL A 70 55.48 0.54 23.11
N ASP A 71 56.17 0.33 22.01
CA ASP A 71 56.32 1.23 20.89
C ASP A 71 55.17 1.03 19.93
N LEU A 72 54.42 2.10 19.64
CA LEU A 72 53.36 2.17 18.65
C LEU A 72 53.74 2.88 17.35
N GLY A 73 55.03 3.19 17.16
CA GLY A 73 55.49 3.95 16.00
C GLY A 73 55.04 5.41 15.99
N LYS A 74 54.54 5.94 17.12
CA LYS A 74 53.99 7.32 17.23
C LYS A 74 54.88 8.30 17.98
N GLY A 75 56.09 7.94 18.27
CA GLY A 75 57.06 8.77 18.99
C GLY A 75 57.49 8.13 20.29
N GLU A 76 57.09 8.63 21.47
CA GLU A 76 57.54 8.04 22.75
C GLU A 76 56.79 6.74 23.05
N PRO A 77 57.52 5.68 23.47
CA PRO A 77 56.89 4.41 23.89
C PRO A 77 55.94 4.60 25.07
N GLN A 78 54.83 3.85 25.06
CA GLN A 78 53.76 3.93 26.07
C GLN A 78 53.93 2.86 27.13
N GLN A 79 53.67 3.22 28.39
CA GLN A 79 53.59 2.25 29.48
C GLN A 79 52.21 1.61 29.52
N ILE A 80 52.17 0.29 29.43
CA ILE A 80 50.90 -0.48 29.46
C ILE A 80 51.09 -1.61 30.50
N VAL A 81 50.09 -1.76 31.38
CA VAL A 81 50.05 -2.88 32.34
C VAL A 81 49.19 -3.99 31.69
N CYS A 82 49.80 -5.18 31.57
CA CYS A 82 49.20 -6.35 30.95
C CYS A 82 49.05 -7.50 31.95
N GLY A 83 47.90 -8.17 31.97
CA GLY A 83 47.64 -9.34 32.82
C GLY A 83 47.79 -10.68 32.12
N ALA A 84 48.08 -10.68 30.83
CA ALA A 84 48.16 -11.89 30.04
C ALA A 84 49.46 -12.69 30.37
N PRO A 85 49.37 -14.01 30.50
CA PRO A 85 50.51 -14.85 30.89
C PRO A 85 51.56 -15.00 29.79
N ASN A 86 51.18 -14.71 28.52
CA ASN A 86 52.05 -14.89 27.34
C ASN A 86 52.78 -13.63 26.91
N VAL A 87 52.69 -12.49 27.67
CA VAL A 87 53.34 -11.24 27.30
C VAL A 87 54.86 -11.31 27.58
N ALA A 88 55.68 -10.92 26.63
CA ALA A 88 57.14 -10.89 26.75
C ALA A 88 57.77 -9.75 25.96
N ALA A 89 58.97 -9.33 26.41
CA ALA A 89 59.78 -8.33 25.66
C ALA A 89 60.15 -8.85 24.26
N GLY A 90 60.15 -7.97 23.27
CA GLY A 90 60.45 -8.27 21.87
C GLY A 90 59.27 -8.64 21.03
N GLN A 91 58.11 -9.04 21.59
CA GLN A 91 56.95 -9.44 20.87
C GLN A 91 56.31 -8.26 20.13
N LYS A 92 55.73 -8.56 18.98
CA LYS A 92 54.80 -7.69 18.28
C LYS A 92 53.36 -8.07 18.65
N VAL A 93 52.56 -7.08 18.97
CA VAL A 93 51.23 -7.25 19.59
C VAL A 93 50.23 -6.28 19.04
N ILE A 94 48.92 -6.51 19.21
CA ILE A 94 47.89 -5.52 18.92
C ILE A 94 47.59 -4.72 20.18
N VAL A 95 47.59 -3.39 20.04
CA VAL A 95 47.41 -2.46 21.15
C VAL A 95 46.25 -1.52 20.86
N ALA A 96 45.33 -1.45 21.79
CA ALA A 96 44.26 -0.43 21.82
C ALA A 96 44.82 0.83 22.50
N ASP A 97 44.94 1.91 21.75
CA ASP A 97 45.42 3.22 22.20
C ASP A 97 44.36 3.97 23.02
N LEU A 98 44.72 5.06 23.68
CA LEU A 98 43.79 5.87 24.46
C LEU A 98 42.67 6.42 23.54
N GLY A 99 41.41 6.26 23.98
CA GLY A 99 40.25 6.69 23.21
C GLY A 99 39.70 5.62 22.27
N CYS A 100 40.43 4.49 22.08
CA CYS A 100 39.91 3.34 21.36
C CYS A 100 38.64 2.80 22.03
N VAL A 101 37.66 2.40 21.22
CA VAL A 101 36.41 1.77 21.65
C VAL A 101 36.47 0.30 21.28
N LEU A 102 36.39 -0.58 22.27
CA LEU A 102 36.24 -2.01 22.09
C LEU A 102 34.81 -2.44 22.38
N TYR A 103 34.38 -3.56 21.82
CA TYR A 103 32.99 -4.02 21.87
C TYR A 103 32.90 -5.43 22.48
N ASP A 104 32.02 -5.59 23.49
CA ASP A 104 31.62 -6.89 24.05
C ASP A 104 30.13 -7.05 23.76
N GLY A 105 29.79 -7.68 22.64
CA GLY A 105 28.44 -7.69 22.09
C GLY A 105 27.95 -6.28 21.80
N ASP A 106 26.90 -5.83 22.52
CA ASP A 106 26.35 -4.47 22.35
C ASP A 106 26.96 -3.44 23.32
N LYS A 107 27.84 -3.86 24.18
CA LYS A 107 28.48 -2.95 25.15
C LYS A 107 29.74 -2.34 24.58
N GLU A 108 29.87 -1.06 24.77
CA GLU A 108 31.06 -0.28 24.41
C GLU A 108 32.00 -0.13 25.61
N PHE A 109 33.26 -0.38 25.39
CA PHE A 109 34.32 -0.17 26.37
C PHE A 109 35.39 0.78 25.81
N VAL A 110 35.46 1.98 26.37
CA VAL A 110 36.41 3.01 25.93
C VAL A 110 37.70 2.87 26.70
N ILE A 111 38.84 2.71 26.01
CA ILE A 111 40.18 2.67 26.62
C ILE A 111 40.54 4.05 27.15
N LYS A 112 40.71 4.14 28.45
CA LYS A 112 41.07 5.37 29.18
C LYS A 112 42.37 5.16 29.96
N LYS A 113 43.08 6.25 30.17
CA LYS A 113 44.19 6.26 31.10
C LYS A 113 43.73 5.71 32.44
N SER A 114 44.35 4.65 32.90
CA SER A 114 44.00 3.94 34.14
C SER A 114 45.21 3.77 35.05
N LYS A 115 44.96 3.52 36.31
CA LYS A 115 46.02 3.09 37.29
C LYS A 115 45.65 1.71 37.79
N LEU A 116 46.49 0.72 37.50
CA LEU A 116 46.35 -0.64 37.97
C LEU A 116 47.35 -0.86 39.12
N ARG A 117 46.83 -1.08 40.34
CA ARG A 117 47.63 -1.20 41.57
C ARG A 117 48.73 -0.14 41.72
N GLY A 118 48.37 1.13 41.37
CA GLY A 118 49.30 2.27 41.51
C GLY A 118 50.16 2.59 40.28
N VAL A 119 50.29 1.69 39.31
CA VAL A 119 51.03 1.86 38.07
C VAL A 119 50.10 2.35 36.95
N GLU A 120 50.53 3.36 36.23
CA GLU A 120 49.74 3.92 35.11
C GLU A 120 49.75 3.00 33.88
N SER A 121 48.61 2.84 33.24
CA SER A 121 48.45 2.18 31.96
C SER A 121 47.86 3.17 30.95
N LEU A 122 48.52 3.35 29.78
CA LEU A 122 48.15 4.28 28.72
C LEU A 122 47.57 3.55 27.50
N GLY A 123 47.07 2.34 27.66
CA GLY A 123 46.50 1.52 26.61
C GLY A 123 46.19 0.12 27.12
N MET A 124 45.84 -0.76 26.18
CA MET A 124 45.59 -2.16 26.45
C MET A 124 46.18 -3.01 25.32
N ILE A 125 46.93 -4.06 25.69
CA ILE A 125 47.36 -5.09 24.73
C ILE A 125 46.23 -6.12 24.69
N CYS A 126 45.74 -6.44 23.48
CA CYS A 126 44.46 -7.10 23.26
C CYS A 126 44.59 -8.61 22.95
N ALA A 127 43.61 -9.39 23.40
CA ALA A 127 43.35 -10.75 22.98
C ALA A 127 42.45 -10.78 21.70
N GLU A 128 42.29 -11.95 21.09
CA GLU A 128 41.50 -12.11 19.85
C GLU A 128 40.02 -11.77 20.04
N ASP A 129 39.43 -12.25 21.12
CA ASP A 129 38.03 -12.06 21.46
C ASP A 129 37.71 -10.59 21.81
N GLU A 130 38.67 -9.87 22.40
CA GLU A 130 38.53 -8.47 22.82
C GLU A 130 38.41 -7.50 21.60
N ILE A 131 38.97 -7.90 20.47
CA ILE A 131 38.92 -7.10 19.25
C ILE A 131 38.06 -7.75 18.14
N GLY A 132 37.46 -8.93 18.43
CA GLY A 132 36.52 -9.59 17.54
C GLY A 132 37.13 -10.29 16.32
N ILE A 133 38.42 -10.61 16.32
CA ILE A 133 39.09 -11.36 15.24
C ILE A 133 39.12 -12.86 15.47
N GLY A 134 38.81 -13.32 16.66
CA GLY A 134 38.75 -14.72 17.04
C GLY A 134 37.97 -14.92 18.33
N THR A 135 38.06 -16.12 18.92
CA THR A 135 37.30 -16.52 20.13
C THR A 135 38.22 -16.84 21.31
N SER A 136 39.52 -16.79 21.10
CA SER A 136 40.50 -17.13 22.16
C SER A 136 40.70 -15.97 23.13
N HIS A 137 40.65 -16.29 24.44
CA HIS A 137 41.00 -15.40 25.54
C HIS A 137 42.19 -15.95 26.36
N ASP A 138 42.93 -16.91 25.82
CA ASP A 138 44.02 -17.59 26.54
C ASP A 138 45.27 -16.71 26.69
N GLY A 139 45.32 -15.56 26.04
CA GLY A 139 46.40 -14.58 26.09
C GLY A 139 46.27 -13.50 25.05
N ILE A 140 47.27 -12.59 25.03
CA ILE A 140 47.31 -11.52 24.01
C ILE A 140 47.70 -12.09 22.65
N ILE A 141 47.31 -11.36 21.61
CA ILE A 141 47.69 -11.63 20.22
C ILE A 141 49.20 -11.36 20.05
N VAL A 142 49.95 -12.39 19.66
CA VAL A 142 51.37 -12.26 19.29
C VAL A 142 51.50 -12.37 17.78
N LEU A 143 51.93 -11.28 17.15
CA LEU A 143 52.06 -11.20 15.70
C LEU A 143 53.45 -11.73 15.25
N PRO A 144 53.58 -12.13 13.96
CA PRO A 144 54.86 -12.48 13.37
C PRO A 144 55.86 -11.30 13.40
N ASP A 145 57.14 -11.65 13.39
CA ASP A 145 58.26 -10.69 13.54
C ASP A 145 58.34 -9.67 12.39
N ASP A 146 57.75 -9.95 11.25
CA ASP A 146 57.67 -9.10 10.06
C ASP A 146 56.54 -8.03 10.12
N ALA A 147 55.64 -8.12 11.10
CA ALA A 147 54.58 -7.11 11.30
C ALA A 147 55.19 -5.72 11.52
N VAL A 148 54.75 -4.68 10.79
CA VAL A 148 55.32 -3.34 10.86
C VAL A 148 54.71 -2.55 12.02
N VAL A 149 55.55 -2.09 12.96
CA VAL A 149 55.10 -1.29 14.12
C VAL A 149 54.48 0.02 13.67
N GLY A 150 53.36 0.41 14.26
CA GLY A 150 52.58 1.58 13.94
C GLY A 150 51.50 1.38 12.85
N THR A 151 51.49 0.21 12.21
CA THR A 151 50.43 -0.11 11.24
C THR A 151 49.09 -0.17 11.97
N PRO A 152 48.05 0.51 11.48
CA PRO A 152 46.70 0.34 11.98
C PRO A 152 46.25 -1.15 11.92
N ALA A 153 45.60 -1.68 12.96
CA ALA A 153 45.19 -3.07 12.99
C ALA A 153 44.23 -3.40 11.85
N ALA A 154 43.36 -2.47 11.45
CA ALA A 154 42.48 -2.63 10.29
C ALA A 154 43.25 -2.88 8.98
N GLU A 155 44.35 -2.18 8.79
CA GLU A 155 45.22 -2.36 7.62
C GLU A 155 46.04 -3.67 7.71
N TYR A 156 46.53 -4.02 8.90
CA TYR A 156 47.23 -5.27 9.13
C TYR A 156 46.41 -6.51 8.88
N TYR A 157 45.10 -6.48 9.30
CA TYR A 157 44.17 -7.57 9.08
C TYR A 157 43.41 -7.47 7.76
N HIS A 158 43.73 -6.49 6.89
CA HIS A 158 43.07 -6.27 5.62
C HIS A 158 41.55 -6.19 5.75
N LEU A 159 41.08 -5.47 6.78
CA LEU A 159 39.65 -5.30 6.99
C LEU A 159 39.03 -4.52 5.84
N GLU A 160 38.08 -5.16 5.21
CA GLU A 160 37.27 -4.51 4.18
C GLU A 160 36.07 -3.82 4.85
N SER A 161 35.88 -2.56 4.57
CA SER A 161 34.62 -1.87 4.83
C SER A 161 33.78 -1.90 3.57
N ASP A 162 32.47 -2.08 3.74
CA ASP A 162 31.50 -2.04 2.66
C ASP A 162 30.37 -1.08 3.05
N TRP A 163 29.50 -0.77 2.08
CA TRP A 163 28.31 0.00 2.33
C TRP A 163 27.09 -0.82 1.96
N LEU A 164 26.18 -0.93 2.89
CA LEU A 164 24.86 -1.48 2.69
C LEU A 164 23.93 -0.39 2.16
N ILE A 165 23.37 -0.63 1.00
CA ILE A 165 22.34 0.20 0.38
C ILE A 165 21.01 -0.56 0.49
N GLU A 166 20.08 -0.05 1.28
CA GLU A 166 18.73 -0.62 1.39
C GLU A 166 17.84 0.01 0.33
N VAL A 167 17.38 -0.82 -0.62
CA VAL A 167 16.57 -0.38 -1.76
C VAL A 167 15.16 -0.93 -1.61
N ASP A 168 14.16 -0.06 -1.64
CA ASP A 168 12.75 -0.47 -1.73
C ASP A 168 12.38 -0.80 -3.19
N ILE A 169 12.10 -2.07 -3.42
CA ILE A 169 11.78 -2.59 -4.75
C ILE A 169 10.27 -2.81 -4.86
N THR A 170 9.64 -2.03 -5.71
CA THR A 170 8.21 -2.19 -6.02
C THR A 170 7.92 -3.55 -6.67
N ALA A 171 6.69 -4.05 -6.49
CA ALA A 171 6.34 -5.42 -6.91
C ALA A 171 6.45 -5.67 -8.42
N ASN A 172 6.40 -4.63 -9.26
CA ASN A 172 6.57 -4.70 -10.71
C ASN A 172 8.04 -4.79 -11.14
N ARG A 173 8.99 -4.35 -10.28
CA ARG A 173 10.43 -4.34 -10.58
C ARG A 173 11.14 -5.61 -10.08
N ALA A 174 10.57 -6.78 -10.36
CA ALA A 174 11.18 -8.08 -10.02
C ALA A 174 12.58 -8.26 -10.60
N ASP A 175 12.87 -7.62 -11.72
CA ASP A 175 14.17 -7.59 -12.39
C ASP A 175 15.30 -6.99 -11.54
N ALA A 176 14.95 -6.10 -10.58
CA ALA A 176 15.89 -5.44 -9.68
C ALA A 176 16.13 -6.18 -8.35
N LEU A 177 15.55 -7.38 -8.15
CA LEU A 177 15.71 -8.18 -6.93
C LEU A 177 17.05 -8.93 -6.86
N SER A 178 18.12 -8.32 -7.38
CA SER A 178 19.49 -8.84 -7.35
C SER A 178 20.51 -7.73 -7.58
N HIS A 179 21.77 -7.99 -7.23
CA HIS A 179 22.87 -7.06 -7.54
C HIS A 179 23.00 -6.83 -9.05
N TRP A 180 22.88 -7.88 -9.86
CA TRP A 180 22.87 -7.77 -11.32
C TRP A 180 21.73 -6.88 -11.84
N GLY A 181 20.53 -7.04 -11.28
CA GLY A 181 19.36 -6.24 -11.69
C GLY A 181 19.54 -4.75 -11.37
N VAL A 182 20.06 -4.44 -10.20
CA VAL A 182 20.37 -3.05 -9.80
C VAL A 182 21.54 -2.49 -10.62
N ALA A 183 22.55 -3.31 -10.92
CA ALA A 183 23.66 -2.92 -11.78
C ALA A 183 23.22 -2.51 -13.18
N ARG A 184 22.23 -3.19 -13.78
CA ARG A 184 21.66 -2.82 -15.10
C ARG A 184 21.02 -1.43 -15.07
N ASP A 185 20.25 -1.11 -14.04
CA ASP A 185 19.62 0.19 -13.91
C ASP A 185 20.69 1.29 -13.70
N LEU A 186 21.65 1.04 -12.82
CA LEU A 186 22.77 1.96 -12.60
C LEU A 186 23.59 2.18 -13.88
N TYR A 187 23.87 1.13 -14.64
CA TYR A 187 24.54 1.20 -15.93
C TYR A 187 23.79 2.06 -16.95
N ALA A 188 22.49 1.88 -17.07
CA ALA A 188 21.66 2.68 -17.97
C ALA A 188 21.68 4.16 -17.57
N TRP A 189 21.62 4.45 -16.28
CA TRP A 189 21.73 5.81 -15.75
C TRP A 189 23.12 6.41 -16.01
N LEU A 190 24.19 5.66 -15.76
CA LEU A 190 25.57 6.10 -15.99
C LEU A 190 25.78 6.45 -17.47
N ARG A 191 25.39 5.59 -18.39
CA ARG A 191 25.48 5.86 -19.83
C ARG A 191 24.71 7.10 -20.25
N GLN A 192 23.48 7.26 -19.79
CA GLN A 192 22.65 8.42 -20.09
C GLN A 192 23.25 9.72 -19.57
N ASN A 193 23.99 9.68 -18.46
CA ASN A 193 24.65 10.83 -17.86
C ASN A 193 26.11 11.02 -18.32
N GLY A 194 26.56 10.28 -19.34
CA GLY A 194 27.85 10.47 -20.00
C GLY A 194 29.06 9.88 -19.28
N TYR A 195 28.87 8.97 -18.34
CA TYR A 195 29.94 8.23 -17.71
C TYR A 195 30.45 7.11 -18.61
N GLU A 196 31.74 6.87 -18.62
CA GLU A 196 32.33 5.65 -19.18
C GLU A 196 32.04 4.49 -18.22
N THR A 197 31.38 3.43 -18.71
CA THR A 197 30.93 2.32 -17.89
C THR A 197 30.75 1.05 -18.74
N SER A 198 30.88 -0.08 -18.10
CA SER A 198 30.66 -1.41 -18.70
C SER A 198 29.92 -2.31 -17.72
N LEU A 199 29.18 -3.29 -18.25
CA LEU A 199 28.57 -4.36 -17.46
C LEU A 199 29.40 -5.64 -17.54
N HIS A 200 29.59 -6.30 -16.40
CA HIS A 200 30.37 -7.51 -16.24
C HIS A 200 29.49 -8.65 -15.71
N ARG A 201 29.16 -9.59 -16.59
CA ARG A 201 28.45 -10.81 -16.16
C ARG A 201 29.44 -11.83 -15.59
N PRO A 202 29.02 -12.70 -14.66
CA PRO A 202 29.84 -13.83 -14.23
C PRO A 202 30.33 -14.67 -15.42
N VAL A 203 31.59 -15.05 -15.40
CA VAL A 203 32.20 -15.87 -16.46
C VAL A 203 31.76 -17.32 -16.28
N LEU A 204 31.13 -17.91 -17.29
CA LEU A 204 30.58 -19.25 -17.26
C LEU A 204 31.36 -20.25 -18.18
N ASP A 205 32.35 -19.78 -18.88
CA ASP A 205 33.11 -20.55 -19.90
C ASP A 205 33.86 -21.74 -19.31
N GLY A 206 34.11 -21.74 -18.00
CA GLY A 206 34.75 -22.87 -17.29
C GLY A 206 33.83 -24.06 -16.98
N PHE A 207 32.52 -23.96 -17.27
CA PHE A 207 31.61 -25.06 -17.01
C PHE A 207 31.85 -26.23 -17.92
N ALA A 208 32.20 -27.38 -17.35
CA ALA A 208 32.38 -28.64 -18.06
C ALA A 208 31.93 -29.81 -17.18
N VAL A 209 31.41 -30.84 -17.80
CA VAL A 209 31.07 -32.10 -17.13
C VAL A 209 32.34 -32.91 -16.90
N ASP A 210 32.60 -33.28 -15.65
CA ASP A 210 33.80 -34.01 -15.25
C ASP A 210 33.62 -35.55 -15.40
N ASN A 211 32.41 -36.06 -15.12
CA ASN A 211 32.03 -37.47 -15.29
C ASN A 211 30.49 -37.59 -15.44
N HIS A 212 29.99 -38.85 -15.55
CA HIS A 212 28.55 -39.14 -15.66
C HIS A 212 28.13 -40.18 -14.61
N ASP A 213 28.70 -40.08 -13.40
CA ASP A 213 28.54 -41.12 -12.37
C ASP A 213 27.19 -40.97 -11.61
N LEU A 214 26.52 -39.79 -11.68
CA LEU A 214 25.30 -39.55 -10.98
C LEU A 214 24.23 -38.86 -11.86
N PRO A 215 23.67 -39.61 -12.84
CA PRO A 215 22.60 -39.07 -13.69
C PRO A 215 21.29 -38.93 -12.89
N ILE A 216 20.65 -37.80 -13.00
CA ILE A 216 19.33 -37.51 -12.42
C ILE A 216 18.34 -37.23 -13.57
N ASP A 217 17.21 -37.89 -13.54
CA ASP A 217 16.12 -37.63 -14.49
C ASP A 217 15.12 -36.62 -13.90
N VAL A 218 14.42 -35.92 -14.79
CA VAL A 218 13.44 -34.89 -14.39
C VAL A 218 12.15 -35.06 -15.17
N GLU A 219 11.04 -35.08 -14.48
CA GLU A 219 9.69 -35.09 -15.04
C GLU A 219 8.86 -33.92 -14.45
N ILE A 220 8.21 -33.18 -15.32
CA ILE A 220 7.25 -32.15 -14.92
C ILE A 220 5.85 -32.65 -15.23
N GLU A 221 5.08 -33.03 -14.23
CA GLU A 221 3.68 -33.44 -14.37
C GLU A 221 2.74 -32.23 -14.49
N ASN A 222 3.03 -31.15 -13.75
CA ASN A 222 2.23 -29.92 -13.80
C ASN A 222 2.99 -28.81 -14.54
N THR A 223 2.81 -28.74 -15.85
CA THR A 223 3.46 -27.74 -16.72
C THR A 223 2.87 -26.34 -16.64
N GLU A 224 1.68 -26.19 -16.04
CA GLU A 224 1.11 -24.88 -15.74
C GLU A 224 1.87 -24.20 -14.59
N ALA A 225 2.11 -24.94 -13.52
CA ALA A 225 2.75 -24.44 -12.31
C ALA A 225 4.29 -24.38 -12.43
N CYS A 226 4.91 -25.32 -13.16
CA CYS A 226 6.34 -25.34 -13.43
C CYS A 226 6.56 -25.25 -14.94
N LYS A 227 7.04 -24.11 -15.43
CA LYS A 227 7.29 -23.89 -16.86
C LYS A 227 8.67 -24.36 -17.29
N ARG A 228 9.66 -24.33 -16.40
CA ARG A 228 11.03 -24.80 -16.67
C ARG A 228 11.64 -25.33 -15.38
N TYR A 229 12.34 -26.48 -15.52
CA TYR A 229 13.09 -27.05 -14.41
C TYR A 229 14.42 -27.58 -14.95
N ALA A 230 15.50 -27.10 -14.34
CA ALA A 230 16.84 -27.55 -14.67
C ALA A 230 17.56 -28.04 -13.43
N CYS A 231 18.38 -29.08 -13.59
CA CYS A 231 19.24 -29.54 -12.51
C CYS A 231 20.58 -30.06 -13.04
N VAL A 232 21.54 -30.15 -12.13
CA VAL A 232 22.82 -30.77 -12.34
C VAL A 232 23.29 -31.47 -11.08
N SER A 233 23.88 -32.65 -11.17
CA SER A 233 24.48 -33.36 -10.04
C SER A 233 25.95 -33.02 -9.90
N ILE A 234 26.42 -32.95 -8.67
CA ILE A 234 27.82 -32.73 -8.32
C ILE A 234 28.22 -33.75 -7.27
N THR A 235 29.26 -34.49 -7.51
CA THR A 235 29.80 -35.52 -6.61
C THR A 235 31.07 -35.05 -5.93
N ASP A 236 31.47 -35.77 -4.90
CA ASP A 236 32.69 -35.52 -4.13
C ASP A 236 32.78 -34.15 -3.46
N CYS A 237 31.65 -33.56 -3.12
CA CYS A 237 31.61 -32.29 -2.40
C CYS A 237 32.07 -32.47 -0.96
N GLU A 238 32.84 -31.51 -0.47
CA GLU A 238 33.13 -31.32 0.94
C GLU A 238 32.29 -30.15 1.52
N VAL A 239 31.28 -30.49 2.31
CA VAL A 239 30.49 -29.47 3.00
C VAL A 239 31.30 -28.95 4.21
N LYS A 240 31.61 -27.67 4.20
CA LYS A 240 32.43 -26.99 5.21
C LYS A 240 32.04 -25.53 5.32
N GLU A 241 32.69 -24.84 6.24
CA GLU A 241 32.54 -23.39 6.38
C GLU A 241 32.90 -22.65 5.07
N SER A 242 32.13 -21.63 4.73
CA SER A 242 32.38 -20.78 3.56
C SER A 242 33.66 -19.96 3.71
N PRO A 243 34.36 -19.64 2.62
CA PRO A 243 35.50 -18.72 2.67
C PRO A 243 35.05 -17.30 3.08
N ASP A 244 35.98 -16.54 3.64
CA ASP A 244 35.67 -15.22 4.25
C ASP A 244 35.04 -14.25 3.27
N TRP A 245 35.48 -14.22 2.00
CA TRP A 245 34.91 -13.35 0.99
C TRP A 245 33.42 -13.61 0.77
N LEU A 246 32.97 -14.87 0.80
CA LEU A 246 31.58 -15.27 0.61
C LEU A 246 30.75 -14.94 1.88
N LYS A 247 31.31 -15.24 3.06
CA LYS A 247 30.69 -14.87 4.33
C LYS A 247 30.52 -13.37 4.44
N ASN A 248 31.53 -12.58 4.13
CA ASN A 248 31.51 -11.13 4.20
C ASN A 248 30.41 -10.55 3.30
N LYS A 249 30.33 -10.99 2.03
CA LYS A 249 29.28 -10.53 1.09
C LYS A 249 27.87 -10.84 1.62
N LEU A 250 27.63 -12.06 2.09
CA LEU A 250 26.32 -12.44 2.63
C LEU A 250 25.99 -11.68 3.92
N THR A 251 26.94 -11.54 4.83
CA THR A 251 26.75 -10.82 6.09
C THR A 251 26.49 -9.32 5.84
N THR A 252 27.18 -8.72 4.90
CA THR A 252 26.96 -7.30 4.52
C THR A 252 25.50 -7.03 4.12
N ILE A 253 24.86 -7.96 3.43
CA ILE A 253 23.46 -7.83 3.03
C ILE A 253 22.47 -8.41 4.06
N GLY A 254 22.95 -8.79 5.24
CA GLY A 254 22.12 -9.27 6.37
C GLY A 254 21.79 -10.77 6.33
N LEU A 255 22.44 -11.56 5.46
CA LEU A 255 22.27 -13.02 5.43
C LEU A 255 23.28 -13.70 6.33
N ARG A 256 22.81 -14.67 7.11
CA ARG A 256 23.67 -15.46 7.98
C ARG A 256 24.30 -16.62 7.19
N PRO A 257 25.63 -16.72 7.11
CA PRO A 257 26.31 -17.87 6.55
C PRO A 257 25.98 -19.19 7.29
N ILE A 258 25.85 -20.29 6.55
CA ILE A 258 25.53 -21.62 7.07
C ILE A 258 26.64 -22.62 6.74
N ASN A 259 26.84 -22.91 5.47
CA ASN A 259 27.92 -23.72 4.94
C ASN A 259 28.15 -23.36 3.46
N ASN A 260 29.26 -23.78 2.89
CA ASN A 260 29.67 -23.42 1.54
C ASN A 260 28.62 -23.72 0.47
N ILE A 261 27.87 -24.82 0.57
CA ILE A 261 26.87 -25.22 -0.43
C ILE A 261 25.61 -24.31 -0.36
N VAL A 262 25.06 -24.16 0.84
CA VAL A 262 23.89 -23.30 1.07
C VAL A 262 24.22 -21.83 0.77
N ASP A 263 25.40 -21.39 1.17
CA ASP A 263 25.85 -20.01 0.95
C ASP A 263 26.08 -19.71 -0.52
N ILE A 264 26.54 -20.69 -1.32
CA ILE A 264 26.61 -20.58 -2.77
C ILE A 264 25.22 -20.35 -3.38
N THR A 265 24.20 -21.10 -2.96
CA THR A 265 22.85 -20.92 -3.48
C THR A 265 22.26 -19.55 -3.13
N ASN A 266 22.48 -19.09 -1.90
CA ASN A 266 22.10 -17.76 -1.44
C ASN A 266 22.85 -16.66 -2.20
N TYR A 267 24.15 -16.84 -2.37
CA TYR A 267 24.99 -15.89 -3.11
C TYR A 267 24.53 -15.72 -4.55
N VAL A 268 24.28 -16.81 -5.27
CA VAL A 268 23.84 -16.77 -6.68
C VAL A 268 22.44 -16.17 -6.78
N MET A 269 21.54 -16.44 -5.83
CA MET A 269 20.23 -15.81 -5.79
C MET A 269 20.33 -14.30 -5.59
N MET A 270 21.17 -13.82 -4.67
CA MET A 270 21.36 -12.39 -4.44
C MET A 270 22.17 -11.72 -5.56
N ALA A 271 23.04 -12.48 -6.22
CA ALA A 271 23.81 -12.03 -7.38
C ALA A 271 22.93 -11.80 -8.62
N LEU A 272 22.17 -12.82 -9.02
CA LEU A 272 21.51 -12.92 -10.34
C LEU A 272 19.97 -12.87 -10.27
N GLY A 273 19.38 -12.96 -9.08
CA GLY A 273 17.92 -12.95 -8.91
C GLY A 273 17.24 -14.29 -9.16
N GLN A 274 18.01 -15.36 -9.39
CA GLN A 274 17.52 -16.71 -9.59
C GLN A 274 17.63 -17.52 -8.30
N PRO A 275 16.52 -17.87 -7.64
CA PRO A 275 16.58 -18.78 -6.51
C PRO A 275 17.02 -20.17 -6.95
N LEU A 276 17.90 -20.76 -6.15
CA LEU A 276 18.43 -22.09 -6.33
C LEU A 276 18.11 -22.94 -5.10
N HIS A 277 17.96 -24.24 -5.30
CA HIS A 277 17.91 -25.19 -4.20
C HIS A 277 18.94 -26.30 -4.37
N CYS A 278 19.39 -26.86 -3.25
CA CYS A 278 20.37 -27.94 -3.25
C CYS A 278 19.83 -29.10 -2.43
N PHE A 279 19.67 -30.23 -3.08
CA PHE A 279 19.28 -31.49 -2.44
C PHE A 279 20.49 -32.36 -2.18
N ASP A 280 20.48 -33.09 -1.05
CA ASP A 280 21.35 -34.26 -0.88
C ASP A 280 20.94 -35.31 -1.92
N ALA A 281 21.88 -35.67 -2.79
CA ALA A 281 21.61 -36.60 -3.91
C ALA A 281 21.19 -37.99 -3.46
N ASP A 282 21.66 -38.44 -2.29
CA ASP A 282 21.30 -39.73 -1.70
C ASP A 282 19.81 -39.78 -1.27
N MET A 283 19.22 -38.62 -1.06
CA MET A 283 17.77 -38.47 -0.75
C MET A 283 16.90 -38.40 -1.99
N VAL A 284 17.49 -38.20 -3.18
CA VAL A 284 16.77 -38.26 -4.47
C VAL A 284 16.56 -39.71 -4.89
N LYS A 285 15.63 -40.38 -4.22
CA LYS A 285 15.32 -41.79 -4.45
C LYS A 285 14.94 -42.06 -5.92
N GLY A 286 15.48 -43.14 -6.48
CA GLY A 286 15.27 -43.51 -7.86
C GLY A 286 16.02 -42.64 -8.86
N HIS A 287 16.93 -41.77 -8.41
CA HIS A 287 17.65 -40.79 -9.25
C HIS A 287 16.71 -40.01 -10.18
N LYS A 288 15.53 -39.65 -9.66
CA LYS A 288 14.51 -38.95 -10.43
C LYS A 288 13.82 -37.89 -9.60
N ILE A 289 13.65 -36.72 -10.19
CA ILE A 289 12.88 -35.62 -9.64
C ILE A 289 11.56 -35.55 -10.42
N VAL A 290 10.44 -35.44 -9.67
CA VAL A 290 9.10 -35.29 -10.23
C VAL A 290 8.48 -34.02 -9.65
N VAL A 291 8.16 -33.08 -10.53
CA VAL A 291 7.53 -31.80 -10.14
C VAL A 291 6.02 -31.89 -10.36
N LYS A 292 5.26 -31.97 -9.27
CA LYS A 292 3.83 -32.27 -9.30
C LYS A 292 3.09 -31.64 -8.13
N THR A 293 1.76 -31.65 -8.19
CA THR A 293 0.90 -31.37 -7.02
C THR A 293 0.67 -32.67 -6.21
N MET A 294 0.47 -32.50 -4.92
CA MET A 294 0.22 -33.61 -3.99
C MET A 294 -1.27 -33.72 -3.67
N PRO A 295 -1.75 -34.88 -3.22
CA PRO A 295 -3.12 -34.99 -2.69
C PRO A 295 -3.37 -34.03 -1.52
N GLU A 296 -4.59 -33.52 -1.42
CA GLU A 296 -5.02 -32.65 -0.31
C GLU A 296 -4.75 -33.30 1.05
N GLY A 297 -4.15 -32.55 1.97
CA GLY A 297 -3.82 -33.04 3.31
C GLY A 297 -2.53 -33.90 3.39
N THR A 298 -1.69 -33.94 2.36
CA THR A 298 -0.41 -34.63 2.42
C THR A 298 0.49 -33.99 3.49
N PRO A 299 0.97 -34.73 4.52
CA PRO A 299 1.84 -34.17 5.52
C PRO A 299 3.24 -33.86 4.96
N PHE A 300 3.79 -32.71 5.35
CA PHE A 300 5.12 -32.27 4.93
C PHE A 300 5.81 -31.51 6.05
N GLN A 301 7.05 -31.87 6.37
CA GLN A 301 7.86 -31.19 7.35
C GLN A 301 8.92 -30.32 6.69
N THR A 302 8.88 -29.01 6.97
CA THR A 302 9.84 -28.04 6.45
C THR A 302 11.18 -28.07 7.19
N LEU A 303 12.22 -27.45 6.63
CA LEU A 303 13.58 -27.42 7.18
C LEU A 303 13.64 -26.86 8.61
N ASP A 304 12.73 -25.95 8.98
CA ASP A 304 12.59 -25.42 10.35
C ASP A 304 11.89 -26.38 11.32
N GLY A 305 11.48 -27.56 10.82
CA GLY A 305 10.84 -28.62 11.60
C GLY A 305 9.34 -28.45 11.81
N VAL A 306 8.72 -27.46 11.20
CA VAL A 306 7.26 -27.23 11.26
C VAL A 306 6.54 -28.21 10.33
N GLU A 307 5.43 -28.80 10.80
CA GLU A 307 4.56 -29.65 10.00
C GLU A 307 3.48 -28.84 9.27
N HIS A 308 3.34 -29.08 7.98
CA HIS A 308 2.33 -28.49 7.12
C HIS A 308 1.46 -29.58 6.48
N GLN A 309 0.24 -29.22 6.11
CA GLN A 309 -0.67 -30.06 5.31
C GLN A 309 -0.74 -29.44 3.91
N LEU A 310 -0.18 -30.14 2.93
CA LEU A 310 -0.19 -29.66 1.55
C LEU A 310 -1.59 -29.68 0.96
N SER A 311 -1.91 -28.69 0.13
CA SER A 311 -3.12 -28.65 -0.67
C SER A 311 -2.88 -29.32 -2.04
N ASP A 312 -3.95 -29.78 -2.68
CA ASP A 312 -3.95 -30.24 -4.07
C ASP A 312 -3.54 -29.15 -5.08
N ARG A 313 -3.40 -27.92 -4.60
CA ARG A 313 -2.92 -26.75 -5.35
C ARG A 313 -1.53 -26.29 -4.96
N ASP A 314 -0.81 -27.06 -4.15
CA ASP A 314 0.59 -26.80 -3.84
C ASP A 314 1.49 -27.61 -4.76
N LEU A 315 2.41 -26.92 -5.42
CA LEU A 315 3.41 -27.58 -6.24
C LEU A 315 4.52 -28.11 -5.33
N ALA A 316 4.87 -29.38 -5.50
CA ALA A 316 5.95 -30.01 -4.76
C ALA A 316 7.00 -30.55 -5.71
N ILE A 317 8.25 -30.50 -5.28
CA ILE A 317 9.35 -31.22 -5.88
C ILE A 317 9.51 -32.52 -5.13
N CYS A 318 9.33 -33.65 -5.81
CA CYS A 318 9.29 -34.99 -5.24
C CYS A 318 10.42 -35.84 -5.79
N ASN A 319 10.87 -36.82 -5.00
CA ASN A 319 11.50 -38.01 -5.57
C ASN A 319 10.40 -39.00 -5.99
N VAL A 320 10.76 -40.25 -6.30
CA VAL A 320 9.77 -41.27 -6.73
C VAL A 320 8.82 -41.72 -5.62
N GLU A 321 9.12 -41.44 -4.35
CA GLU A 321 8.40 -41.91 -3.18
C GLU A 321 7.67 -40.78 -2.42
N GLU A 322 8.31 -39.63 -2.24
CA GLU A 322 7.84 -38.59 -1.30
C GLU A 322 8.16 -37.15 -1.77
N PRO A 323 7.44 -36.13 -1.26
CA PRO A 323 7.76 -34.73 -1.50
C PRO A 323 9.04 -34.33 -0.75
N MET A 324 9.93 -33.60 -1.40
CA MET A 324 11.19 -33.11 -0.87
C MET A 324 11.19 -31.60 -0.62
N CYS A 325 10.36 -30.85 -1.34
CA CYS A 325 10.32 -29.39 -1.25
C CYS A 325 8.93 -28.86 -1.66
N ILE A 326 8.43 -27.85 -0.98
CA ILE A 326 7.33 -27.02 -1.51
C ILE A 326 7.98 -26.12 -2.55
N ALA A 327 7.73 -26.38 -3.82
CA ALA A 327 8.42 -25.76 -4.95
C ALA A 327 8.45 -24.23 -4.87
N GLY A 328 9.65 -23.66 -4.88
CA GLY A 328 9.86 -22.22 -4.82
C GLY A 328 9.47 -21.53 -3.52
N VAL A 329 9.08 -22.28 -2.47
CA VAL A 329 8.67 -21.75 -1.18
C VAL A 329 9.60 -22.18 -0.06
N PHE A 330 9.68 -23.49 0.24
CA PHE A 330 10.48 -23.96 1.37
C PHE A 330 10.93 -25.42 1.20
N GLY A 331 12.22 -25.68 1.51
CA GLY A 331 12.78 -27.03 1.48
C GLY A 331 12.25 -27.93 2.58
N GLY A 332 12.25 -29.24 2.34
CA GLY A 332 11.88 -30.26 3.32
C GLY A 332 13.06 -30.72 4.16
N LYS A 333 12.81 -31.06 5.43
CA LYS A 333 13.80 -31.45 6.41
C LYS A 333 14.61 -32.69 6.01
N GLY A 334 14.02 -33.61 5.24
CA GLY A 334 14.64 -34.89 4.88
C GLY A 334 15.58 -34.83 3.66
N SER A 335 15.61 -33.71 2.93
CA SER A 335 16.31 -33.61 1.64
C SER A 335 17.37 -32.50 1.58
N GLY A 336 17.59 -31.81 2.69
CA GLY A 336 18.58 -30.73 2.78
C GLY A 336 20.02 -31.25 2.81
N THR A 337 20.97 -30.33 2.65
CA THR A 337 22.43 -30.62 2.73
C THR A 337 22.94 -30.48 4.16
N TYR A 338 23.71 -31.46 4.59
CA TYR A 338 24.32 -31.56 5.92
C TYR A 338 25.82 -31.73 5.81
N GLU A 339 26.55 -31.65 6.90
CA GLU A 339 28.02 -31.85 6.94
C GLU A 339 28.46 -33.22 6.39
N THR A 340 27.57 -34.23 6.41
CA THR A 340 27.84 -35.57 5.89
C THR A 340 27.57 -35.73 4.40
N THR A 341 26.90 -34.77 3.77
CA THR A 341 26.52 -34.79 2.35
C THR A 341 27.76 -34.70 1.49
N LYS A 342 27.87 -35.59 0.52
CA LYS A 342 28.98 -35.64 -0.42
C LYS A 342 28.55 -35.44 -1.87
N ASN A 343 27.32 -35.79 -2.17
CA ASN A 343 26.76 -35.66 -3.50
C ASN A 343 25.54 -34.78 -3.46
N VAL A 344 25.47 -33.81 -4.34
CA VAL A 344 24.39 -32.84 -4.32
C VAL A 344 23.73 -32.72 -5.69
N VAL A 345 22.45 -32.36 -5.69
CA VAL A 345 21.72 -32.00 -6.90
C VAL A 345 21.34 -30.54 -6.76
N LEU A 346 21.93 -29.71 -7.61
CA LEU A 346 21.53 -28.28 -7.72
C LEU A 346 20.32 -28.18 -8.63
N GLU A 347 19.34 -27.40 -8.16
CA GLU A 347 18.12 -27.06 -8.85
C GLU A 347 18.12 -25.57 -9.25
N SER A 348 17.65 -25.30 -10.45
CA SER A 348 17.28 -23.97 -10.93
C SER A 348 16.01 -24.08 -11.75
N ALA A 349 14.95 -23.35 -11.42
CA ALA A 349 13.66 -23.54 -12.05
C ALA A 349 12.94 -22.21 -12.30
N TYR A 350 11.90 -22.26 -13.15
CA TYR A 350 10.92 -21.18 -13.30
C TYR A 350 9.53 -21.71 -12.92
N PHE A 351 9.03 -21.23 -11.80
CA PHE A 351 7.68 -21.52 -11.30
C PHE A 351 6.72 -20.38 -11.61
N HIS A 352 5.46 -20.72 -11.87
CA HIS A 352 4.45 -19.72 -12.16
C HIS A 352 4.15 -18.84 -10.92
N PRO A 353 4.29 -17.50 -11.02
CA PRO A 353 4.21 -16.58 -9.88
C PRO A 353 2.96 -16.74 -9.01
N THR A 354 1.79 -16.90 -9.65
CA THR A 354 0.52 -17.03 -8.95
C THR A 354 0.43 -18.30 -8.09
N TRP A 355 1.03 -19.42 -8.56
CA TRP A 355 1.06 -20.66 -7.81
C TRP A 355 1.90 -20.51 -6.55
N ILE A 356 3.11 -19.97 -6.68
CA ILE A 356 4.01 -19.76 -5.55
C ILE A 356 3.39 -18.81 -4.53
N ARG A 357 2.82 -17.68 -4.98
CA ARG A 357 2.15 -16.73 -4.10
C ARG A 357 1.01 -17.34 -3.31
N LYS A 358 0.19 -18.19 -3.96
CA LYS A 358 -0.93 -18.85 -3.28
C LYS A 358 -0.46 -19.88 -2.26
N SER A 359 0.57 -20.67 -2.58
CA SER A 359 1.17 -21.66 -1.67
C SER A 359 1.85 -20.97 -0.48
N ALA A 360 2.70 -19.97 -0.72
CA ALA A 360 3.37 -19.20 0.32
C ALA A 360 2.36 -18.59 1.33
N ARG A 361 1.29 -17.97 0.83
CA ARG A 361 0.23 -17.40 1.68
C ARG A 361 -0.57 -18.46 2.44
N ARG A 362 -0.87 -19.61 1.82
CA ARG A 362 -1.63 -20.68 2.45
C ARG A 362 -0.91 -21.23 3.67
N HIS A 363 0.40 -21.39 3.57
CA HIS A 363 1.25 -21.91 4.64
C HIS A 363 1.82 -20.84 5.56
N GLY A 364 1.59 -19.53 5.27
CA GLY A 364 2.17 -18.43 6.03
C GLY A 364 3.69 -18.36 5.92
N LEU A 365 4.28 -18.88 4.83
CA LEU A 365 5.70 -18.91 4.58
C LEU A 365 6.11 -17.75 3.67
N SER A 366 7.13 -17.00 4.10
CA SER A 366 7.74 -15.93 3.31
C SER A 366 9.25 -16.13 3.33
N THR A 367 9.83 -16.42 2.16
CA THR A 367 11.27 -16.62 1.98
C THR A 367 11.79 -15.74 0.85
N ASP A 368 13.10 -15.50 0.82
CA ASP A 368 13.75 -14.79 -0.27
C ASP A 368 13.49 -15.43 -1.64
N ALA A 369 13.36 -16.74 -1.68
CA ALA A 369 13.01 -17.49 -2.89
C ALA A 369 11.55 -17.24 -3.30
N SER A 370 10.59 -17.43 -2.38
CA SER A 370 9.18 -17.21 -2.68
C SER A 370 8.88 -15.77 -3.07
N PHE A 371 9.57 -14.82 -2.43
CA PHE A 371 9.47 -13.38 -2.73
C PHE A 371 9.86 -13.06 -4.18
N ARG A 372 10.88 -13.74 -4.73
CA ARG A 372 11.31 -13.58 -6.13
C ARG A 372 10.37 -14.31 -7.09
N PHE A 373 10.09 -15.58 -6.83
CA PHE A 373 9.21 -16.36 -7.69
C PHE A 373 7.81 -15.79 -7.83
N GLU A 374 7.21 -15.29 -6.74
CA GLU A 374 5.85 -14.74 -6.77
C GLU A 374 5.72 -13.43 -7.57
N ARG A 375 6.85 -12.75 -7.82
CA ARG A 375 6.92 -11.54 -8.66
C ARG A 375 7.31 -11.83 -10.09
N GLY A 376 7.90 -12.99 -10.34
CA GLY A 376 8.45 -13.39 -11.61
C GLY A 376 9.97 -13.23 -11.66
N ILE A 377 10.62 -14.20 -12.25
CA ILE A 377 12.07 -14.23 -12.46
C ILE A 377 12.37 -14.36 -13.95
N ASP A 378 13.66 -14.32 -14.33
CA ASP A 378 14.08 -14.51 -15.72
C ASP A 378 14.02 -16.01 -16.12
N PRO A 379 13.10 -16.42 -17.01
CA PRO A 379 13.06 -17.78 -17.48
C PRO A 379 14.30 -18.17 -18.28
N ASN A 380 15.05 -17.20 -18.83
CA ASN A 380 16.26 -17.44 -19.61
C ASN A 380 17.51 -17.53 -18.73
N GLY A 381 17.50 -16.89 -17.53
CA GLY A 381 18.61 -16.92 -16.59
C GLY A 381 18.81 -18.24 -15.83
N VAL A 382 17.85 -19.15 -15.91
CA VAL A 382 17.83 -20.45 -15.19
C VAL A 382 19.13 -21.25 -15.38
N ILE A 383 19.63 -21.38 -16.60
CA ILE A 383 20.83 -22.17 -16.92
C ILE A 383 22.10 -21.46 -16.50
N ASP A 384 22.16 -20.15 -16.68
CA ASP A 384 23.36 -19.36 -16.31
C ASP A 384 23.60 -19.40 -14.81
N ALA A 385 22.54 -19.23 -14.01
CA ALA A 385 22.60 -19.32 -12.56
C ALA A 385 23.01 -20.73 -12.09
N LEU A 386 22.47 -21.79 -12.74
CA LEU A 386 22.82 -23.16 -12.44
C LEU A 386 24.30 -23.43 -12.71
N LYS A 387 24.82 -23.01 -13.87
CA LYS A 387 26.25 -23.13 -14.22
C LYS A 387 27.13 -22.36 -13.24
N TYR A 388 26.72 -21.14 -12.85
CA TYR A 388 27.49 -20.33 -11.92
C TYR A 388 27.58 -21.01 -10.55
N ALA A 389 26.48 -21.51 -10.02
CA ALA A 389 26.47 -22.27 -8.78
C ALA A 389 27.33 -23.54 -8.86
N ALA A 390 27.26 -24.26 -9.97
CA ALA A 390 28.06 -25.47 -10.16
C ALA A 390 29.57 -25.15 -10.20
N LEU A 391 29.98 -24.09 -10.85
CA LEU A 391 31.37 -23.60 -10.85
C LEU A 391 31.87 -23.27 -9.46
N LEU A 392 31.05 -22.56 -8.68
CA LEU A 392 31.36 -22.23 -7.28
C LEU A 392 31.45 -23.49 -6.40
N CYS A 393 30.58 -24.49 -6.62
CA CYS A 393 30.68 -25.79 -5.94
C CYS A 393 31.99 -26.54 -6.29
N LYS A 394 32.44 -26.46 -7.53
CA LYS A 394 33.76 -27.02 -7.92
C LYS A 394 34.90 -26.33 -7.18
N GLU A 395 34.86 -25.01 -7.15
CA GLU A 395 35.90 -24.15 -6.53
C GLU A 395 35.94 -24.28 -5.01
N LEU A 396 34.78 -24.14 -4.36
CA LEU A 396 34.70 -23.99 -2.91
C LEU A 396 34.44 -25.29 -2.13
N ALA A 397 33.83 -26.28 -2.79
CA ALA A 397 33.54 -27.59 -2.20
C ALA A 397 34.36 -28.74 -2.82
N GLY A 398 35.21 -28.49 -3.81
CA GLY A 398 35.99 -29.53 -4.50
C GLY A 398 35.16 -30.50 -5.35
N GLY A 399 33.89 -30.17 -5.57
CA GLY A 399 32.94 -31.05 -6.27
C GLY A 399 33.28 -31.28 -7.74
N LYS A 400 32.71 -32.33 -8.30
CA LYS A 400 32.83 -32.70 -9.72
C LYS A 400 31.45 -32.71 -10.35
N VAL A 401 31.28 -32.01 -11.47
CA VAL A 401 30.02 -32.04 -12.24
C VAL A 401 29.83 -33.42 -12.84
N SER A 402 28.76 -34.12 -12.44
CA SER A 402 28.61 -35.57 -12.66
C SER A 402 27.45 -35.96 -13.58
N MET A 403 26.92 -35.00 -14.33
CA MET A 403 25.98 -35.22 -15.44
C MET A 403 25.89 -33.96 -16.32
N ASP A 404 25.38 -34.15 -17.54
CA ASP A 404 24.95 -33.01 -18.35
C ASP A 404 23.78 -32.30 -17.69
N ILE A 405 23.69 -30.99 -17.87
CA ILE A 405 22.53 -30.21 -17.33
C ILE A 405 21.25 -30.83 -17.93
N LYS A 406 20.39 -31.32 -17.06
CA LYS A 406 19.04 -31.71 -17.43
C LYS A 406 18.13 -30.47 -17.39
N ASP A 407 17.72 -30.03 -18.57
CA ASP A 407 16.82 -28.87 -18.73
C ASP A 407 15.52 -29.33 -19.38
N VAL A 408 14.44 -29.28 -18.62
CA VAL A 408 13.08 -29.58 -19.07
C VAL A 408 12.31 -28.29 -19.23
N TYR A 409 12.10 -27.87 -20.47
CA TYR A 409 11.40 -26.64 -20.84
C TYR A 409 10.33 -26.94 -21.91
N PRO A 410 9.16 -27.49 -21.50
CA PRO A 410 8.15 -27.99 -22.43
C PRO A 410 7.63 -26.94 -23.41
N GLU A 411 7.41 -25.74 -22.93
CA GLU A 411 6.89 -24.63 -23.72
C GLU A 411 7.73 -23.39 -23.46
N LYS A 412 8.53 -22.98 -24.43
CA LYS A 412 9.40 -21.81 -24.31
C LYS A 412 8.59 -20.56 -24.23
N MET A 413 8.89 -19.71 -23.23
CA MET A 413 8.33 -18.39 -23.09
C MET A 413 8.96 -17.46 -24.12
N GLU A 414 8.12 -16.83 -24.95
CA GLU A 414 8.58 -15.86 -25.94
C GLU A 414 8.73 -14.48 -25.30
N ASN A 415 9.73 -13.74 -25.77
CA ASN A 415 9.91 -12.35 -25.38
C ASN A 415 8.82 -11.48 -26.01
N VAL A 416 8.38 -10.46 -25.28
CA VAL A 416 7.39 -9.50 -25.77
C VAL A 416 8.02 -8.64 -26.86
N ARG A 417 7.26 -8.37 -27.94
CA ARG A 417 7.66 -7.46 -29.00
C ARG A 417 6.83 -6.19 -28.95
N VAL A 418 7.49 -5.05 -28.99
CA VAL A 418 6.86 -3.74 -28.91
C VAL A 418 7.32 -2.89 -30.09
N THR A 419 6.36 -2.30 -30.81
CA THR A 419 6.63 -1.25 -31.79
C THR A 419 6.49 0.10 -31.10
N LEU A 420 7.59 0.83 -30.95
CA LEU A 420 7.67 2.10 -30.23
C LEU A 420 7.80 3.26 -31.24
N ARG A 421 6.76 4.06 -31.39
CA ARG A 421 6.76 5.23 -32.26
C ARG A 421 7.36 6.44 -31.53
N PHE A 422 8.24 7.19 -32.21
CA PHE A 422 8.88 8.36 -31.60
C PHE A 422 7.88 9.49 -31.28
N ASP A 423 6.86 9.70 -32.15
CA ASP A 423 5.81 10.68 -31.90
C ASP A 423 4.97 10.35 -30.67
N TYR A 424 4.73 9.06 -30.42
CA TYR A 424 4.04 8.58 -29.22
C TYR A 424 4.85 8.83 -27.95
N VAL A 425 6.16 8.52 -27.97
CA VAL A 425 7.08 8.80 -26.86
C VAL A 425 7.05 10.28 -26.50
N ASN A 426 7.27 11.14 -27.51
CA ASN A 426 7.36 12.59 -27.32
C ASN A 426 6.02 13.20 -26.86
N SER A 427 4.90 12.68 -27.39
CA SER A 427 3.56 13.12 -26.99
C SER A 427 3.22 12.73 -25.55
N LEU A 428 3.60 11.52 -25.11
CA LEU A 428 3.30 11.04 -23.76
C LEU A 428 4.19 11.72 -22.71
N ILE A 429 5.48 11.92 -23.01
CA ILE A 429 6.42 12.61 -22.12
C ILE A 429 6.17 14.13 -22.10
N GLY A 430 5.68 14.69 -23.21
CA GLY A 430 5.47 16.14 -23.37
C GLY A 430 6.76 16.92 -23.72
N LYS A 431 7.83 16.22 -24.11
CA LYS A 431 9.10 16.76 -24.56
C LYS A 431 9.61 15.97 -25.75
N GLU A 432 10.22 16.65 -26.70
CA GLU A 432 10.92 16.03 -27.82
C GLU A 432 12.27 15.49 -27.36
N ILE A 433 12.44 14.17 -27.40
CA ILE A 433 13.67 13.45 -27.08
C ILE A 433 14.25 12.94 -28.41
N PRO A 434 15.55 13.15 -28.69
CA PRO A 434 16.19 12.65 -29.90
C PRO A 434 16.06 11.12 -30.02
N ALA A 435 15.78 10.62 -31.23
CA ALA A 435 15.60 9.20 -31.51
C ALA A 435 16.82 8.36 -31.07
N GLU A 436 18.04 8.89 -31.28
CA GLU A 436 19.27 8.22 -30.83
C GLU A 436 19.35 8.09 -29.31
N THR A 437 18.84 9.08 -28.54
CA THR A 437 18.76 9.00 -27.07
C THR A 437 17.77 7.94 -26.66
N ILE A 438 16.58 7.90 -27.26
CA ILE A 438 15.56 6.86 -27.00
C ILE A 438 16.15 5.49 -27.28
N LYS A 439 16.81 5.30 -28.42
CA LYS A 439 17.46 4.05 -28.81
C LYS A 439 18.55 3.64 -27.83
N SER A 440 19.44 4.55 -27.47
CA SER A 440 20.54 4.32 -26.52
C SER A 440 20.02 3.89 -25.14
N ILE A 441 18.93 4.49 -24.67
CA ILE A 441 18.31 4.12 -23.40
C ILE A 441 17.73 2.69 -23.51
N CYS A 442 16.97 2.38 -24.57
CA CYS A 442 16.41 1.05 -24.76
C CYS A 442 17.52 -0.02 -24.82
N GLU A 443 18.59 0.23 -25.55
CA GLU A 443 19.74 -0.69 -25.65
C GLU A 443 20.45 -0.86 -24.29
N SER A 444 20.61 0.22 -23.51
CA SER A 444 21.23 0.13 -22.18
C SER A 444 20.39 -0.64 -21.16
N LEU A 445 19.09 -0.75 -21.38
CA LEU A 445 18.18 -1.60 -20.63
C LEU A 445 18.04 -3.03 -21.21
N GLU A 446 18.98 -3.43 -22.07
CA GLU A 446 19.01 -4.74 -22.71
C GLU A 446 17.79 -5.04 -23.63
N MET A 447 17.01 -4.03 -24.05
CA MET A 447 15.96 -4.20 -25.05
C MET A 447 16.63 -4.40 -26.42
N ARG A 448 16.34 -5.55 -27.04
CA ARG A 448 16.98 -5.88 -28.30
C ARG A 448 16.27 -5.18 -29.46
N LEU A 449 17.01 -4.41 -30.26
CA LEU A 449 16.51 -3.80 -31.48
C LEU A 449 16.35 -4.85 -32.59
N LEU A 450 15.11 -5.06 -33.03
CA LEU A 450 14.76 -5.96 -34.14
C LEU A 450 14.70 -5.22 -35.47
N GLY A 451 14.28 -3.96 -35.46
CA GLY A 451 14.15 -3.10 -36.63
C GLY A 451 14.06 -1.63 -36.25
N GLU A 452 14.42 -0.78 -37.19
CA GLU A 452 14.40 0.68 -37.05
C GLU A 452 13.88 1.32 -38.34
N THR A 453 13.00 2.29 -38.17
CA THR A 453 12.51 3.16 -39.25
C THR A 453 12.69 4.63 -38.83
N SER A 454 12.42 5.55 -39.74
CA SER A 454 12.42 7.00 -39.40
C SER A 454 11.34 7.39 -38.36
N GLU A 455 10.36 6.53 -38.10
CA GLU A 455 9.21 6.85 -37.25
C GLU A 455 9.10 5.97 -35.99
N ALA A 456 9.75 4.79 -35.98
CA ALA A 456 9.58 3.81 -34.92
C ALA A 456 10.77 2.87 -34.73
N LEU A 457 10.90 2.32 -33.54
CA LEU A 457 11.75 1.16 -33.22
C LEU A 457 10.87 -0.08 -33.03
N GLU A 458 11.36 -1.23 -33.51
CA GLU A 458 10.83 -2.55 -33.17
C GLU A 458 11.74 -3.16 -32.11
N LEU A 459 11.22 -3.35 -30.91
CA LEU A 459 11.96 -3.81 -29.74
C LEU A 459 11.49 -5.19 -29.31
N GLU A 460 12.43 -6.03 -28.91
CA GLU A 460 12.17 -7.25 -28.17
C GLU A 460 12.56 -7.04 -26.71
N ILE A 461 11.57 -7.16 -25.82
CA ILE A 461 11.71 -6.89 -24.39
C ILE A 461 12.26 -8.13 -23.70
N PRO A 462 13.29 -8.03 -22.85
CA PRO A 462 13.81 -9.18 -22.11
C PRO A 462 12.72 -9.81 -21.21
N ALA A 463 12.70 -11.13 -21.13
CA ALA A 463 11.65 -11.86 -20.40
C ALA A 463 11.63 -11.58 -18.88
N TYR A 464 12.73 -11.12 -18.30
CA TYR A 464 12.78 -10.69 -16.90
C TYR A 464 12.03 -9.40 -16.61
N ARG A 465 11.67 -8.59 -17.64
CA ARG A 465 10.83 -7.41 -17.53
C ARG A 465 9.36 -7.79 -17.66
N VAL A 466 8.85 -8.38 -16.58
CA VAL A 466 7.46 -8.88 -16.52
C VAL A 466 6.42 -7.75 -16.61
N ASP A 467 6.81 -6.53 -16.31
CA ASP A 467 6.00 -5.31 -16.29
C ASP A 467 5.94 -4.60 -17.64
N VAL A 468 6.91 -4.80 -18.52
CA VAL A 468 7.01 -4.10 -19.81
C VAL A 468 6.32 -4.90 -20.92
N GLN A 469 5.04 -4.60 -21.15
CA GLN A 469 4.19 -5.33 -22.09
C GLN A 469 3.68 -4.46 -23.26
N ARG A 470 3.70 -3.14 -23.10
CA ARG A 470 3.07 -2.17 -24.00
C ARG A 470 4.02 -1.02 -24.32
N PRO A 471 3.77 -0.24 -25.37
CA PRO A 471 4.58 0.95 -25.70
C PRO A 471 4.69 1.96 -24.55
N CYS A 472 3.63 2.16 -23.75
CA CYS A 472 3.65 3.09 -22.62
C CYS A 472 4.60 2.64 -21.51
N ASP A 473 4.76 1.33 -21.33
CA ASP A 473 5.66 0.77 -20.31
C ASP A 473 7.12 1.01 -20.72
N VAL A 474 7.42 0.94 -22.02
CA VAL A 474 8.75 1.32 -22.55
C VAL A 474 8.99 2.83 -22.40
N VAL A 475 7.95 3.66 -22.61
CA VAL A 475 8.06 5.12 -22.38
C VAL A 475 8.37 5.44 -20.92
N GLU A 476 7.79 4.71 -19.99
CA GLU A 476 8.12 4.84 -18.55
C GLU A 476 9.60 4.56 -18.29
N ASP A 477 10.13 3.47 -18.85
CA ASP A 477 11.55 3.12 -18.76
C ASP A 477 12.46 4.19 -19.38
N ILE A 478 12.09 4.72 -20.52
CA ILE A 478 12.83 5.81 -21.16
C ILE A 478 12.84 7.04 -20.23
N LEU A 479 11.70 7.40 -19.68
CA LEU A 479 11.57 8.61 -18.86
C LEU A 479 12.33 8.51 -17.54
N ARG A 480 12.32 7.37 -16.85
CA ARG A 480 13.04 7.17 -15.60
C ARG A 480 14.57 7.23 -15.79
N ILE A 481 15.08 6.73 -16.93
CA ILE A 481 16.52 6.80 -17.25
C ILE A 481 16.92 8.18 -17.81
N TYR A 482 16.07 8.77 -18.65
CA TYR A 482 16.25 10.15 -19.13
C TYR A 482 16.24 11.15 -17.98
N GLY A 483 15.45 10.87 -16.95
CA GLY A 483 15.27 11.67 -15.74
C GLY A 483 14.03 12.57 -15.79
N TYR A 484 13.11 12.37 -14.87
CA TYR A 484 11.89 13.17 -14.74
C TYR A 484 12.16 14.67 -14.63
N ASN A 485 13.21 15.04 -13.90
CA ASN A 485 13.59 16.44 -13.68
C ASN A 485 14.14 17.14 -14.95
N ASN A 486 14.46 16.38 -16.00
CA ASN A 486 14.90 16.91 -17.29
C ASN A 486 13.74 17.27 -18.22
N VAL A 487 12.50 17.07 -17.78
CA VAL A 487 11.30 17.49 -18.49
C VAL A 487 10.81 18.81 -17.92
N GLU A 488 10.82 19.85 -18.74
CA GLU A 488 10.44 21.20 -18.32
C GLU A 488 8.96 21.27 -18.03
N ILE A 489 8.59 21.88 -16.92
CA ILE A 489 7.19 22.20 -16.61
C ILE A 489 6.78 23.41 -17.48
N PRO A 490 5.78 23.26 -18.36
CA PRO A 490 5.34 24.38 -19.19
C PRO A 490 4.76 25.50 -18.33
N THR A 491 5.15 26.73 -18.62
CA THR A 491 4.64 27.92 -17.92
C THR A 491 3.19 28.26 -18.31
N GLN A 492 2.67 27.65 -19.38
CA GLN A 492 1.31 27.87 -19.87
C GLN A 492 0.66 26.53 -20.21
N LEU A 493 -0.48 26.27 -19.61
CA LEU A 493 -1.36 25.16 -20.00
C LEU A 493 -2.24 25.60 -21.18
N LYS A 494 -2.02 25.04 -22.37
CA LYS A 494 -2.92 25.19 -23.50
C LYS A 494 -3.96 24.07 -23.43
N SER A 495 -5.14 24.38 -22.93
CA SER A 495 -6.28 23.46 -22.91
C SER A 495 -7.42 24.02 -23.75
N SER A 496 -8.00 23.21 -24.60
CA SER A 496 -9.32 23.47 -25.14
C SER A 496 -10.32 23.15 -24.05
N LEU A 497 -10.84 24.19 -23.37
CA LEU A 497 -11.92 24.04 -22.41
C LEU A 497 -13.14 23.45 -23.12
N VAL A 498 -13.36 22.19 -22.86
CA VAL A 498 -14.48 21.47 -23.42
C VAL A 498 -15.79 21.86 -22.76
N VAL A 499 -16.85 21.74 -23.54
CA VAL A 499 -18.25 21.94 -23.24
C VAL A 499 -18.61 21.34 -21.86
N LYS A 500 -19.39 22.12 -21.09
CA LYS A 500 -19.96 21.71 -19.81
C LYS A 500 -20.79 20.44 -19.95
N GLY A 501 -20.40 19.39 -19.27
CA GLY A 501 -21.09 18.11 -19.21
C GLY A 501 -22.19 18.05 -18.14
N GLU A 502 -22.92 16.92 -18.09
CA GLU A 502 -23.91 16.69 -17.03
C GLU A 502 -23.27 16.64 -15.64
N GLU A 503 -22.05 16.13 -15.52
CA GLU A 503 -21.31 16.09 -14.26
C GLU A 503 -20.94 17.50 -13.75
N ASP A 504 -20.53 18.42 -14.66
CA ASP A 504 -20.25 19.81 -14.26
C ASP A 504 -21.50 20.49 -13.70
N HIS A 505 -22.66 20.18 -14.28
CA HIS A 505 -23.93 20.71 -13.80
C HIS A 505 -24.30 20.14 -12.43
N LYS A 506 -24.07 18.85 -12.23
CA LYS A 506 -24.29 18.15 -10.95
C LYS A 506 -23.43 18.76 -9.83
N HIS A 507 -22.13 18.94 -10.10
CA HIS A 507 -21.19 19.56 -9.14
C HIS A 507 -21.55 21.00 -8.84
N LYS A 508 -21.83 21.79 -9.86
CA LYS A 508 -22.25 23.19 -9.69
C LYS A 508 -23.48 23.35 -8.82
N LEU A 509 -24.48 22.45 -8.97
CA LEU A 509 -25.68 22.49 -8.12
C LEU A 509 -25.39 22.01 -6.71
N ALA A 510 -24.48 21.05 -6.53
CA ALA A 510 -24.04 20.60 -5.21
C ALA A 510 -23.32 21.75 -4.48
N ASP A 511 -22.38 22.44 -5.14
CA ASP A 511 -21.67 23.59 -4.59
C ASP A 511 -22.65 24.71 -4.19
N LEU A 512 -23.60 25.01 -5.06
CA LEU A 512 -24.62 26.04 -4.81
C LEU A 512 -25.47 25.73 -3.56
N VAL A 513 -25.79 24.46 -3.34
CA VAL A 513 -26.55 24.01 -2.16
C VAL A 513 -25.65 23.97 -0.94
N SER A 514 -24.39 23.54 -1.07
CA SER A 514 -23.41 23.56 0.01
C SER A 514 -23.20 24.97 0.56
N GLU A 515 -23.00 25.96 -0.31
CA GLU A 515 -22.89 27.38 0.07
C GLU A 515 -24.14 27.85 0.85
N GLN A 516 -25.34 27.45 0.38
CA GLN A 516 -26.58 27.80 1.07
C GLN A 516 -26.67 27.15 2.46
N LEU A 517 -26.29 25.87 2.59
CA LEU A 517 -26.31 25.15 3.85
C LEU A 517 -25.28 25.72 4.83
N VAL A 518 -24.07 25.99 4.37
CA VAL A 518 -23.03 26.68 5.18
C VAL A 518 -23.53 28.05 5.64
N GLY A 519 -24.16 28.85 4.75
CA GLY A 519 -24.78 30.11 5.11
C GLY A 519 -25.92 29.97 6.12
N ALA A 520 -26.57 28.81 6.22
CA ALA A 520 -27.58 28.45 7.22
C ALA A 520 -26.98 27.83 8.51
N GLY A 521 -25.66 27.80 8.65
CA GLY A 521 -24.94 27.32 9.83
C GLY A 521 -24.70 25.83 9.89
N PHE A 522 -24.78 25.14 8.74
CA PHE A 522 -24.37 23.73 8.65
C PHE A 522 -22.87 23.62 8.46
N ASN A 523 -22.30 22.53 8.98
CA ASN A 523 -20.94 22.10 8.72
C ASN A 523 -20.98 20.89 7.77
N GLU A 524 -20.14 20.91 6.76
CA GLU A 524 -19.94 19.75 5.91
C GLU A 524 -19.16 18.68 6.66
N ILE A 525 -19.61 17.44 6.55
CA ILE A 525 -18.89 16.27 7.05
C ILE A 525 -18.58 15.34 5.90
N LEU A 526 -17.50 14.58 6.05
CA LEU A 526 -17.06 13.57 5.10
C LEU A 526 -16.78 12.28 5.87
N ASN A 527 -17.63 11.30 5.69
CA ASN A 527 -17.52 10.01 6.35
C ASN A 527 -17.02 8.93 5.39
N ASN A 528 -16.47 7.84 5.97
CA ASN A 528 -16.02 6.69 5.21
C ASN A 528 -17.19 6.06 4.42
N SER A 529 -16.91 5.63 3.19
CA SER A 529 -17.84 4.83 2.39
C SER A 529 -17.98 3.38 2.88
N LEU A 530 -17.03 2.90 3.70
CA LEU A 530 -17.13 1.62 4.37
C LEU A 530 -17.84 1.77 5.71
N SER A 531 -18.67 0.81 6.06
CA SER A 531 -19.58 0.81 7.22
C SER A 531 -19.67 -0.57 7.85
N LYS A 532 -20.33 -0.63 9.00
CA LYS A 532 -20.66 -1.89 9.71
C LYS A 532 -21.94 -2.48 9.18
N SER A 533 -21.91 -3.75 8.78
CA SER A 533 -23.15 -4.49 8.45
C SER A 533 -24.14 -4.57 9.63
N ALA A 534 -23.64 -4.55 10.87
CA ALA A 534 -24.45 -4.59 12.08
C ALA A 534 -25.38 -3.37 12.27
N TYR A 535 -25.16 -2.28 11.57
CA TYR A 535 -26.05 -1.11 11.58
C TYR A 535 -27.35 -1.35 10.79
N TYR A 536 -27.33 -2.26 9.83
CA TYR A 536 -28.42 -2.49 8.89
C TYR A 536 -29.31 -3.66 9.33
N ALA A 537 -30.62 -3.46 9.27
CA ALA A 537 -31.57 -4.52 9.57
C ALA A 537 -31.65 -5.57 8.46
N ASP A 538 -31.42 -5.17 7.21
CA ASP A 538 -31.31 -6.01 6.04
C ASP A 538 -29.94 -5.87 5.43
N THR A 539 -29.20 -6.97 5.34
CA THR A 539 -27.84 -7.00 4.80
C THR A 539 -27.75 -7.61 3.41
N GLN A 540 -28.85 -8.19 2.88
CA GLN A 540 -28.83 -8.88 1.58
C GLN A 540 -28.61 -7.94 0.41
N ASN A 541 -29.04 -6.69 0.58
CA ASN A 541 -28.90 -5.64 -0.44
C ASN A 541 -27.66 -4.75 -0.26
N LEU A 542 -26.77 -5.12 0.64
CA LEU A 542 -25.50 -4.40 0.86
C LEU A 542 -24.38 -4.96 -0.02
N VAL A 543 -23.45 -4.11 -0.37
CA VAL A 543 -22.21 -4.51 -1.01
C VAL A 543 -21.21 -4.93 0.07
N HIS A 544 -20.94 -6.22 0.15
CA HIS A 544 -19.99 -6.80 1.12
C HIS A 544 -18.55 -6.73 0.60
N ILE A 545 -17.62 -6.40 1.49
CA ILE A 545 -16.18 -6.40 1.21
C ILE A 545 -15.65 -7.80 1.44
N MET A 546 -14.95 -8.35 0.45
CA MET A 546 -14.43 -9.72 0.49
C MET A 546 -13.34 -9.91 1.57
N ASN A 547 -12.43 -8.93 1.70
CA ASN A 547 -11.34 -8.95 2.67
C ASN A 547 -11.33 -7.66 3.49
N PRO A 548 -12.30 -7.46 4.40
CA PRO A 548 -12.37 -6.24 5.18
C PRO A 548 -11.22 -6.16 6.17
N LEU A 549 -10.70 -4.95 6.41
CA LEU A 549 -9.67 -4.70 7.44
C LEU A 549 -10.17 -5.03 8.85
N SER A 550 -11.46 -4.84 9.09
CA SER A 550 -12.12 -5.18 10.35
C SER A 550 -13.62 -5.43 10.13
N SER A 551 -14.31 -5.99 11.13
CA SER A 551 -15.76 -6.12 11.14
C SER A 551 -16.49 -4.78 11.06
N ASP A 552 -15.82 -3.70 11.40
CA ASP A 552 -16.37 -2.35 11.40
C ASP A 552 -16.38 -1.69 10.00
N LEU A 553 -15.70 -2.30 9.03
CA LEU A 553 -15.55 -1.82 7.66
C LEU A 553 -15.87 -2.93 6.64
N ASN A 554 -16.87 -3.75 6.93
CA ASN A 554 -17.16 -4.98 6.19
C ASN A 554 -18.20 -4.85 5.06
N VAL A 555 -18.85 -3.66 4.94
CA VAL A 555 -19.80 -3.36 3.86
C VAL A 555 -19.61 -1.95 3.35
N MET A 556 -20.02 -1.69 2.11
CA MET A 556 -20.19 -0.33 1.63
C MET A 556 -21.51 0.25 2.12
N ARG A 557 -21.53 1.54 2.47
CA ARG A 557 -22.69 2.22 3.03
C ARG A 557 -23.88 2.23 2.07
N GLY A 558 -25.03 1.75 2.53
CA GLY A 558 -26.30 1.81 1.80
C GLY A 558 -27.09 3.11 2.01
N THR A 559 -26.67 3.94 2.98
CA THR A 559 -27.23 5.24 3.36
C THR A 559 -26.14 6.10 4.00
N LEU A 560 -26.33 7.43 3.98
CA LEU A 560 -25.43 8.37 4.68
C LEU A 560 -25.72 8.43 6.19
N LEU A 561 -26.85 7.89 6.65
CA LEU A 561 -27.37 8.02 8.01
C LEU A 561 -26.33 7.70 9.08
N TYR A 562 -25.71 6.54 8.99
CA TYR A 562 -24.88 6.00 10.08
C TYR A 562 -23.58 6.76 10.27
N GLY A 563 -22.91 7.18 9.18
CA GLY A 563 -21.74 8.03 9.28
C GLY A 563 -22.01 9.37 9.94
N GLY A 564 -23.16 9.98 9.63
CA GLY A 564 -23.60 11.20 10.34
C GLY A 564 -23.91 10.98 11.80
N LEU A 565 -24.48 9.80 12.17
CA LEU A 565 -24.71 9.47 13.59
C LEU A 565 -23.38 9.25 14.35
N GLU A 566 -22.40 8.60 13.74
CA GLU A 566 -21.05 8.49 14.30
C GLU A 566 -20.40 9.88 14.51
N SER A 567 -20.60 10.79 13.58
CA SER A 567 -20.12 12.18 13.69
C SER A 567 -20.83 12.93 14.82
N ILE A 568 -22.13 12.74 15.01
CA ILE A 568 -22.89 13.32 16.12
C ILE A 568 -22.43 12.74 17.46
N GLU A 569 -22.30 11.43 17.57
CA GLU A 569 -21.77 10.73 18.75
C GLU A 569 -20.39 11.29 19.15
N HIS A 570 -19.48 11.40 18.17
CA HIS A 570 -18.15 11.95 18.38
C HIS A 570 -18.18 13.36 18.97
N ASN A 571 -19.05 14.22 18.45
CA ASN A 571 -19.23 15.59 18.91
C ASN A 571 -19.93 15.66 20.29
N ALA A 572 -20.97 14.85 20.49
CA ALA A 572 -21.71 14.80 21.76
C ALA A 572 -20.79 14.39 22.94
N LYS A 573 -19.92 13.40 22.74
CA LYS A 573 -18.89 12.97 23.72
C LYS A 573 -17.90 14.11 24.07
N ARG A 574 -17.78 15.11 23.22
CA ARG A 574 -16.96 16.33 23.43
C ARG A 574 -17.76 17.53 23.87
N LYS A 575 -19.01 17.32 24.27
CA LYS A 575 -19.96 18.35 24.73
C LYS A 575 -20.40 19.35 23.65
N ASN A 576 -20.24 18.99 22.37
CA ASN A 576 -20.72 19.72 21.21
C ASN A 576 -22.02 19.08 20.71
N GLY A 577 -23.11 19.23 21.46
CA GLY A 577 -24.40 18.59 21.18
C GLY A 577 -25.29 19.32 20.16
N ASN A 578 -24.97 20.56 19.79
CA ASN A 578 -25.74 21.35 18.83
C ASN A 578 -25.16 21.19 17.44
N CYS A 579 -25.50 20.12 16.76
CA CYS A 579 -24.93 19.80 15.46
C CYS A 579 -25.90 20.10 14.33
N ARG A 580 -25.39 20.73 13.28
CA ARG A 580 -26.00 20.89 11.96
C ARG A 580 -25.02 20.41 10.95
N PHE A 581 -25.23 19.21 10.42
CA PHE A 581 -24.33 18.56 9.51
C PHE A 581 -24.99 18.30 8.17
N PHE A 582 -24.20 18.38 7.10
CA PHE A 582 -24.58 17.87 5.81
C PHE A 582 -23.43 17.10 5.17
N GLU A 583 -23.77 16.14 4.32
CA GLU A 583 -22.81 15.35 3.54
C GLU A 583 -23.37 15.07 2.15
N PHE A 584 -22.59 15.41 1.13
CA PHE A 584 -22.77 14.85 -0.19
C PHE A 584 -21.90 13.60 -0.34
N GLY A 585 -22.50 12.47 -0.67
CA GLY A 585 -21.75 11.23 -0.78
C GLY A 585 -22.47 10.14 -1.57
N ASN A 586 -21.68 9.17 -2.02
CA ASN A 586 -22.19 8.00 -2.69
C ASN A 586 -22.71 6.98 -1.69
N VAL A 587 -23.80 6.32 -2.05
CA VAL A 587 -24.36 5.15 -1.38
C VAL A 587 -24.46 3.99 -2.37
N TYR A 588 -24.32 2.79 -1.87
CA TYR A 588 -24.12 1.59 -2.70
C TYR A 588 -25.20 0.56 -2.38
N GLN A 589 -25.68 -0.12 -3.42
CA GLN A 589 -26.69 -1.17 -3.31
C GLN A 589 -26.31 -2.37 -4.16
N PHE A 590 -26.57 -3.53 -3.65
CA PHE A 590 -26.46 -4.79 -4.36
C PHE A 590 -27.87 -5.35 -4.62
N SER A 591 -28.11 -5.85 -5.81
CA SER A 591 -29.39 -6.44 -6.24
C SER A 591 -29.13 -7.88 -6.67
N PRO A 592 -29.31 -8.86 -5.76
CA PRO A 592 -29.03 -10.28 -6.06
C PRO A 592 -29.73 -10.80 -7.30
N GLU A 593 -30.96 -10.31 -7.54
CA GLU A 593 -31.79 -10.70 -8.69
C GLU A 593 -31.24 -10.26 -10.06
N LYS A 594 -30.25 -9.34 -10.07
CA LYS A 594 -29.59 -8.83 -11.28
C LYS A 594 -28.19 -9.39 -11.47
N GLN A 595 -27.77 -10.29 -10.58
CA GLN A 595 -26.48 -10.93 -10.71
C GLN A 595 -26.42 -11.72 -12.01
N ASN A 596 -25.40 -11.46 -12.82
CA ASN A 596 -25.18 -12.08 -14.12
C ASN A 596 -23.69 -12.32 -14.28
N ASP A 597 -23.31 -13.53 -14.66
CA ASP A 597 -21.90 -13.91 -14.83
C ASP A 597 -21.26 -13.20 -16.04
N ASP A 598 -22.05 -12.86 -17.07
CA ASP A 598 -21.58 -12.16 -18.25
C ASP A 598 -21.29 -10.66 -17.97
N ASP A 599 -22.05 -10.06 -17.05
CA ASP A 599 -21.86 -8.67 -16.62
C ASP A 599 -22.18 -8.52 -15.12
N PRO A 600 -21.23 -8.85 -14.26
CA PRO A 600 -21.42 -8.78 -12.80
C PRO A 600 -21.79 -7.39 -12.27
N MET A 601 -21.44 -6.33 -13.02
CA MET A 601 -21.68 -4.95 -12.59
C MET A 601 -23.15 -4.55 -12.61
N GLN A 602 -24.00 -5.25 -13.32
CA GLN A 602 -25.46 -4.98 -13.35
C GLN A 602 -26.14 -5.14 -11.99
N ALA A 603 -25.56 -5.97 -11.13
CA ALA A 603 -26.07 -6.19 -9.77
C ALA A 603 -25.74 -5.03 -8.81
N TYR A 604 -24.80 -4.17 -9.16
CA TYR A 604 -24.33 -3.08 -8.31
C TYR A 604 -24.91 -1.75 -8.77
N LYS A 605 -25.23 -0.91 -7.79
CA LYS A 605 -25.77 0.43 -8.06
C LYS A 605 -25.15 1.43 -7.12
N GLU A 606 -24.64 2.50 -7.69
CA GLU A 606 -24.10 3.65 -7.00
C GLU A 606 -25.02 4.85 -7.20
N GLN A 607 -25.31 5.58 -6.13
CA GLN A 607 -26.14 6.78 -6.17
C GLN A 607 -25.53 7.87 -5.29
N TYR A 608 -25.53 9.10 -5.78
CA TYR A 608 -25.08 10.26 -5.04
C TYR A 608 -26.25 10.86 -4.26
N HIS A 609 -26.08 11.01 -2.95
CA HIS A 609 -27.07 11.49 -2.01
C HIS A 609 -26.59 12.74 -1.29
N LEU A 610 -27.53 13.50 -0.72
CA LEU A 610 -27.31 14.55 0.25
C LEU A 610 -27.96 14.13 1.57
N GLY A 611 -27.19 14.04 2.64
CA GLY A 611 -27.66 13.84 4.00
C GLY A 611 -27.69 15.14 4.77
N LEU A 612 -28.72 15.37 5.60
CA LEU A 612 -28.81 16.48 6.53
C LEU A 612 -29.11 15.94 7.94
N TRP A 613 -28.38 16.42 8.93
CA TRP A 613 -28.59 16.07 10.34
C TRP A 613 -28.70 17.32 11.18
N LEU A 614 -29.72 17.37 12.03
CA LEU A 614 -29.93 18.44 13.03
C LEU A 614 -30.11 17.82 14.39
N THR A 615 -29.45 18.40 15.42
CA THR A 615 -29.64 17.97 16.81
C THR A 615 -29.33 19.14 17.78
N GLY A 616 -29.89 19.04 18.97
CA GLY A 616 -29.63 20.02 20.06
C GLY A 616 -30.44 21.28 19.96
N LYS A 617 -29.81 22.42 20.17
CA LYS A 617 -30.45 23.74 20.21
C LYS A 617 -30.41 24.42 18.84
N ARG A 618 -31.56 25.00 18.45
CA ARG A 618 -31.63 25.93 17.33
C ARG A 618 -31.02 27.29 17.73
N VAL A 619 -31.37 27.76 18.91
CA VAL A 619 -30.86 29.01 19.49
C VAL A 619 -30.41 28.73 20.92
N GLU A 620 -29.14 29.01 21.21
CA GLU A 620 -28.66 28.99 22.59
C GLU A 620 -29.13 30.18 23.38
N GLY A 621 -29.52 29.93 24.65
CA GLY A 621 -30.01 30.96 25.54
C GLY A 621 -28.94 32.01 25.79
N SER A 622 -29.40 33.26 25.77
CA SER A 622 -28.64 34.45 26.14
C SER A 622 -29.52 35.43 26.90
N TRP A 623 -28.96 36.55 27.24
CA TRP A 623 -29.76 37.64 27.85
C TRP A 623 -30.86 38.18 26.92
N ALA A 624 -30.70 38.01 25.61
CA ALA A 624 -31.63 38.52 24.59
C ALA A 624 -32.59 37.44 24.04
N HIS A 625 -32.27 36.16 24.20
CA HIS A 625 -33.02 35.04 23.63
C HIS A 625 -33.17 33.87 24.61
N GLN A 626 -34.31 33.21 24.58
CA GLN A 626 -34.53 31.97 25.30
C GLN A 626 -33.91 30.82 24.50
N ASN A 627 -33.62 29.70 25.21
CA ASN A 627 -33.24 28.46 24.54
C ASN A 627 -34.38 27.98 23.63
N GLU A 628 -34.04 27.64 22.38
CA GLU A 628 -34.97 27.06 21.43
C GLU A 628 -34.40 25.76 20.92
N ASP A 629 -35.16 24.71 21.06
CA ASP A 629 -34.75 23.39 20.52
C ASP A 629 -34.96 23.34 19.03
N THR A 630 -34.07 22.60 18.34
CA THR A 630 -34.25 22.21 16.95
C THR A 630 -35.53 21.40 16.79
N SER A 631 -36.20 21.54 15.66
CA SER A 631 -37.49 20.90 15.38
C SER A 631 -37.54 20.22 14.01
N PHE A 632 -38.51 19.32 13.83
CA PHE A 632 -38.79 18.73 12.54
C PHE A 632 -39.13 19.79 11.47
N ALA A 633 -39.87 20.82 11.85
CA ALA A 633 -40.20 21.91 10.94
C ALA A 633 -38.96 22.68 10.42
N GLU A 634 -37.95 22.81 11.25
CA GLU A 634 -36.67 23.40 10.84
C GLU A 634 -35.96 22.53 9.76
N LEU A 635 -35.89 21.23 9.97
CA LEU A 635 -35.34 20.30 8.97
C LEU A 635 -36.11 20.35 7.66
N ASP A 636 -37.45 20.34 7.74
CA ASP A 636 -38.33 20.38 6.56
C ASP A 636 -38.15 21.68 5.78
N ALA A 637 -38.03 22.83 6.50
CA ALA A 637 -37.74 24.11 5.88
C ALA A 637 -36.39 24.15 5.15
N HIS A 638 -35.34 23.50 5.69
CA HIS A 638 -34.07 23.38 5.01
C HIS A 638 -34.17 22.52 3.76
N VAL A 639 -34.91 21.41 3.82
CA VAL A 639 -35.17 20.55 2.64
C VAL A 639 -35.92 21.34 1.56
N ASP A 640 -36.98 22.10 1.94
CA ASP A 640 -37.70 22.94 1.00
C ASP A 640 -36.82 24.04 0.38
N ASN A 641 -35.96 24.65 1.16
CA ASN A 641 -35.01 25.65 0.68
C ASN A 641 -34.01 25.05 -0.33
N VAL A 642 -33.51 23.82 -0.08
CA VAL A 642 -32.66 23.08 -1.01
C VAL A 642 -33.41 22.81 -2.32
N LEU A 643 -34.64 22.30 -2.24
CA LEU A 643 -35.49 22.03 -3.39
C LEU A 643 -35.77 23.28 -4.23
N ALA A 644 -36.12 24.37 -3.57
CA ALA A 644 -36.33 25.66 -4.23
C ALA A 644 -35.07 26.18 -4.91
N ARG A 645 -33.92 26.02 -4.26
CA ARG A 645 -32.62 26.47 -4.80
C ARG A 645 -32.22 25.76 -6.09
N ILE A 646 -32.56 24.48 -6.21
CA ILE A 646 -32.30 23.70 -7.45
C ILE A 646 -33.43 23.80 -8.48
N GLY A 647 -34.46 24.61 -8.21
CA GLY A 647 -35.54 24.91 -9.15
C GLY A 647 -36.73 23.94 -9.11
N VAL A 648 -36.90 23.18 -8.04
CA VAL A 648 -38.12 22.36 -7.85
C VAL A 648 -39.27 23.27 -7.50
N LYS A 649 -40.36 23.23 -8.30
CA LYS A 649 -41.54 24.05 -8.09
C LYS A 649 -42.57 23.34 -7.20
N PRO A 650 -43.36 24.08 -6.42
CA PRO A 650 -44.49 23.53 -5.67
C PRO A 650 -45.38 22.64 -6.54
N GLY A 651 -45.80 21.50 -6.00
CA GLY A 651 -46.66 20.55 -6.70
C GLY A 651 -45.97 19.64 -7.72
N MET A 652 -44.65 19.77 -7.91
CA MET A 652 -43.87 18.78 -8.69
C MET A 652 -43.67 17.47 -7.92
N LEU A 653 -43.61 17.54 -6.62
CA LEU A 653 -43.38 16.44 -5.69
C LEU A 653 -44.62 16.19 -4.83
N VAL A 654 -44.76 14.96 -4.35
CA VAL A 654 -45.85 14.51 -3.49
C VAL A 654 -45.29 14.10 -2.13
N ARG A 655 -45.84 14.65 -1.06
CA ARG A 655 -45.45 14.31 0.32
C ARG A 655 -46.40 13.24 0.89
N LYS A 656 -45.83 12.23 1.53
CA LYS A 656 -46.55 11.14 2.18
C LYS A 656 -45.93 10.87 3.55
N LYS A 657 -46.71 10.25 4.44
CA LYS A 657 -46.16 9.78 5.70
C LYS A 657 -45.17 8.66 5.44
N SER A 658 -43.98 8.75 6.03
CA SER A 658 -42.94 7.72 5.91
C SER A 658 -43.35 6.45 6.61
N GLN A 659 -43.04 5.31 6.00
CA GLN A 659 -43.19 3.96 6.56
C GLN A 659 -41.86 3.41 7.05
N ASN A 660 -40.77 4.15 6.90
CA ASN A 660 -39.43 3.71 7.29
C ASN A 660 -39.33 3.57 8.82
N PRO A 661 -39.00 2.40 9.36
CA PRO A 661 -38.95 2.14 10.79
C PRO A 661 -37.83 2.88 11.55
N ILE A 662 -36.92 3.51 10.85
CA ILE A 662 -35.89 4.35 11.49
C ILE A 662 -36.47 5.64 12.08
N PHE A 663 -37.62 6.08 11.58
CA PHE A 663 -38.29 7.27 12.04
C PHE A 663 -39.43 6.97 13.04
N SER A 664 -39.50 7.77 14.09
CA SER A 664 -40.67 7.83 14.97
C SER A 664 -41.83 8.59 14.33
N ALA A 665 -41.49 9.61 13.55
CA ALA A 665 -42.39 10.37 12.69
C ALA A 665 -41.58 10.91 11.50
N GLY A 666 -42.12 10.83 10.29
CA GLY A 666 -41.38 11.26 9.10
C GLY A 666 -42.23 11.37 7.87
N LEU A 667 -41.63 11.95 6.84
CA LEU A 667 -42.19 12.13 5.51
C LEU A 667 -41.33 11.46 4.45
N THR A 668 -42.00 10.94 3.44
CA THR A 668 -41.40 10.50 2.16
C THR A 668 -41.85 11.48 1.09
N ILE A 669 -40.91 12.00 0.30
CA ILE A 669 -41.22 12.88 -0.83
C ILE A 669 -40.90 12.12 -2.12
N GLU A 670 -41.94 12.01 -2.96
CA GLU A 670 -41.91 11.26 -4.22
C GLU A 670 -42.13 12.20 -5.40
N ASN A 671 -41.67 11.76 -6.58
CA ASN A 671 -42.13 12.39 -7.81
C ASN A 671 -43.58 11.94 -8.15
N ARG A 672 -44.23 12.57 -9.11
CA ARG A 672 -45.59 12.21 -9.53
C ARG A 672 -45.74 10.77 -10.05
N GLY A 673 -44.62 10.11 -10.40
CA GLY A 673 -44.61 8.71 -10.84
C GLY A 673 -44.44 7.72 -9.69
N GLY A 674 -44.43 8.18 -8.43
CA GLY A 674 -44.30 7.34 -7.23
C GLY A 674 -42.87 6.95 -6.90
N LYS A 675 -41.87 7.52 -7.56
CA LYS A 675 -40.47 7.26 -7.21
C LYS A 675 -40.08 8.13 -6.02
N GLN A 676 -39.62 7.48 -4.97
CA GLN A 676 -39.07 8.14 -3.78
C GLN A 676 -37.79 8.90 -4.14
N LEU A 677 -37.71 10.13 -3.68
CA LEU A 677 -36.59 11.03 -3.90
C LEU A 677 -35.95 11.47 -2.58
N ILE A 678 -36.74 11.62 -1.53
CA ILE A 678 -36.31 12.13 -0.23
C ILE A 678 -37.03 11.39 0.88
N GLU A 679 -36.32 11.09 1.96
CA GLU A 679 -36.90 10.73 3.24
C GLU A 679 -36.38 11.70 4.31
N LEU A 680 -37.27 12.12 5.22
CA LEU A 680 -36.91 12.97 6.32
C LEU A 680 -37.78 12.67 7.54
N GLY A 681 -37.21 12.84 8.73
CA GLY A 681 -37.96 12.53 9.95
C GLY A 681 -37.17 12.70 11.22
N VAL A 682 -37.85 12.34 12.32
CA VAL A 682 -37.30 12.24 13.65
C VAL A 682 -36.83 10.81 13.88
N LEU A 683 -35.57 10.60 14.15
CA LEU A 683 -35.05 9.25 14.39
C LEU A 683 -35.62 8.63 15.66
N THR A 684 -35.80 7.32 15.64
CA THR A 684 -36.30 6.59 16.81
C THR A 684 -35.28 6.65 17.96
N LYS A 685 -35.76 6.70 19.20
CA LYS A 685 -34.88 6.63 20.38
C LYS A 685 -34.08 5.33 20.46
N LYS A 686 -34.58 4.23 19.89
CA LYS A 686 -33.85 2.96 19.80
C LYS A 686 -32.57 3.12 18.97
N LEU A 687 -32.66 3.77 17.82
CA LEU A 687 -31.52 4.02 16.93
C LEU A 687 -30.54 5.02 17.57
N GLN A 688 -31.04 6.10 18.16
CA GLN A 688 -30.20 7.07 18.85
C GLN A 688 -29.38 6.45 19.99
N LYS A 689 -30.00 5.57 20.80
CA LYS A 689 -29.30 4.85 21.87
C LYS A 689 -28.22 3.88 21.35
N GLN A 690 -28.35 3.36 20.16
CA GLN A 690 -27.35 2.50 19.53
C GLN A 690 -26.02 3.27 19.31
N PHE A 691 -26.11 4.59 19.20
CA PHE A 691 -24.97 5.50 19.01
C PHE A 691 -24.71 6.40 20.25
N ASP A 692 -25.19 6.02 21.43
CA ASP A 692 -25.02 6.81 22.66
C ASP A 692 -25.45 8.28 22.51
N ILE A 693 -26.50 8.55 21.72
CA ILE A 693 -27.02 9.90 21.48
C ILE A 693 -28.29 10.12 22.30
N ASP A 694 -28.23 11.04 23.28
CA ASP A 694 -29.35 11.36 24.17
C ASP A 694 -30.27 12.44 23.59
N THR A 695 -29.77 13.30 22.73
CA THR A 695 -30.51 14.37 22.08
C THR A 695 -31.33 13.86 20.90
N THR A 696 -32.47 14.52 20.63
CA THR A 696 -33.28 14.21 19.47
C THR A 696 -32.49 14.51 18.17
N VAL A 697 -32.45 13.57 17.26
CA VAL A 697 -31.84 13.74 15.93
C VAL A 697 -32.92 13.78 14.87
N TYR A 698 -32.84 14.82 14.06
CA TYR A 698 -33.66 15.02 12.86
C TYR A 698 -32.78 14.73 11.64
N TYR A 699 -33.24 13.90 10.74
CA TYR A 699 -32.48 13.43 9.59
C TYR A 699 -33.27 13.55 8.30
N ALA A 700 -32.59 13.98 7.23
CA ALA A 700 -33.10 13.92 5.88
C ALA A 700 -32.04 13.33 4.94
N GLU A 701 -32.49 12.47 4.03
CA GLU A 701 -31.66 11.94 2.94
C GLU A 701 -32.33 12.20 1.60
N LEU A 702 -31.64 12.92 0.73
CA LEU A 702 -32.09 13.31 -0.59
C LEU A 702 -31.29 12.53 -1.64
N ASN A 703 -31.97 11.77 -2.47
CA ASN A 703 -31.35 11.10 -3.60
C ASN A 703 -31.01 12.14 -4.67
N TRP A 704 -29.78 12.68 -4.61
CA TRP A 704 -29.32 13.73 -5.51
C TRP A 704 -29.32 13.29 -6.98
N THR A 705 -28.85 12.05 -7.25
CA THR A 705 -28.87 11.47 -8.59
C THR A 705 -30.29 11.46 -9.19
N ALA A 706 -31.31 11.16 -8.39
CA ALA A 706 -32.69 11.16 -8.86
C ALA A 706 -33.27 12.57 -8.96
N LEU A 707 -32.92 13.48 -8.07
CA LEU A 707 -33.32 14.88 -8.10
C LEU A 707 -32.78 15.59 -9.34
N MET A 708 -31.51 15.34 -9.71
CA MET A 708 -30.94 15.90 -10.94
C MET A 708 -31.74 15.54 -12.19
N LYS A 709 -32.32 14.35 -12.25
CA LYS A 709 -33.22 13.96 -13.35
C LYS A 709 -34.52 14.76 -13.37
N VAL A 710 -35.03 15.13 -12.18
CA VAL A 710 -36.26 15.95 -12.07
C VAL A 710 -36.01 17.39 -12.52
N VAL A 711 -34.85 17.95 -12.14
CA VAL A 711 -34.52 19.37 -12.43
C VAL A 711 -33.84 19.59 -13.78
N ARG A 712 -33.41 18.54 -14.48
CA ARG A 712 -32.67 18.60 -15.76
C ARG A 712 -33.26 19.55 -16.79
N LYS A 713 -34.59 19.63 -16.84
CA LYS A 713 -35.34 20.47 -17.82
C LYS A 713 -35.84 21.76 -17.20
N GLN A 714 -35.55 22.02 -15.92
CA GLN A 714 -36.01 23.21 -15.25
C GLN A 714 -35.06 24.36 -15.54
N GLN A 715 -35.64 25.52 -15.83
CA GLN A 715 -34.90 26.76 -15.94
C GLN A 715 -35.37 27.70 -14.83
N VAL A 716 -34.41 28.27 -14.11
CA VAL A 716 -34.66 29.34 -13.15
C VAL A 716 -34.87 30.61 -13.99
N LEU A 717 -36.11 31.08 -14.06
CA LEU A 717 -36.45 32.28 -14.78
C LEU A 717 -36.63 33.42 -13.79
N TYR A 718 -35.97 34.53 -14.07
CA TYR A 718 -36.24 35.79 -13.36
C TYR A 718 -37.67 36.26 -13.67
N THR A 719 -38.39 36.64 -12.62
CA THR A 719 -39.68 37.32 -12.72
C THR A 719 -39.62 38.62 -11.91
N GLU A 720 -40.15 39.70 -12.45
CA GLU A 720 -40.21 40.96 -11.72
C GLU A 720 -41.04 40.83 -10.46
N ILE A 721 -40.59 41.52 -9.39
CA ILE A 721 -41.37 41.63 -8.14
C ILE A 721 -42.68 42.34 -8.47
N PRO A 722 -43.85 41.77 -8.08
CA PRO A 722 -45.14 42.40 -8.31
C PRO A 722 -45.21 43.79 -7.72
N LYS A 723 -45.65 44.77 -8.50
CA LYS A 723 -45.78 46.16 -8.05
C LYS A 723 -47.05 46.41 -7.22
N TYR A 724 -47.98 45.46 -7.25
CA TYR A 724 -49.26 45.56 -6.55
C TYR A 724 -49.26 44.76 -5.28
N PRO A 725 -49.90 45.29 -4.19
CA PRO A 725 -49.86 44.65 -2.89
C PRO A 725 -50.61 43.32 -2.89
N ALA A 726 -50.09 42.37 -2.10
CA ALA A 726 -50.80 41.13 -1.81
C ALA A 726 -51.93 41.41 -0.80
N VAL A 727 -52.97 40.61 -0.87
CA VAL A 727 -54.10 40.61 0.05
C VAL A 727 -54.10 39.32 0.87
N SER A 728 -54.15 39.44 2.21
CA SER A 728 -54.23 38.34 3.16
C SER A 728 -55.67 38.13 3.62
N ARG A 729 -56.13 36.86 3.66
CA ARG A 729 -57.46 36.49 4.18
C ARG A 729 -57.35 35.25 5.05
N ASP A 730 -57.94 35.32 6.23
CA ASP A 730 -57.90 34.23 7.19
C ASP A 730 -59.23 33.47 7.16
N LEU A 731 -59.14 32.17 7.32
CA LEU A 731 -60.30 31.30 7.59
C LEU A 731 -60.00 30.41 8.79
N ALA A 732 -60.95 30.41 9.77
CA ALA A 732 -60.92 29.45 10.85
C ALA A 732 -61.80 28.24 10.41
N LEU A 733 -61.17 27.12 10.14
CA LEU A 733 -61.77 25.91 9.60
C LEU A 733 -61.96 24.88 10.69
N LEU A 734 -63.18 24.48 10.98
CA LEU A 734 -63.51 23.34 11.83
C LEU A 734 -63.54 22.08 10.93
N ILE A 735 -62.67 21.15 11.19
CA ILE A 735 -62.43 19.98 10.33
C ILE A 735 -62.30 18.70 11.17
N ASP A 736 -62.42 17.55 10.56
CA ASP A 736 -62.13 16.25 11.18
C ASP A 736 -60.68 16.13 11.58
N GLN A 737 -60.38 15.44 12.67
CA GLN A 737 -59.00 15.23 13.12
C GLN A 737 -58.13 14.52 12.03
N SER A 738 -58.73 13.71 11.19
CA SER A 738 -58.07 12.98 10.09
C SER A 738 -57.63 13.88 8.92
N VAL A 739 -58.17 15.10 8.81
CA VAL A 739 -57.87 16.03 7.73
C VAL A 739 -56.46 16.63 7.91
N GLU A 740 -55.60 16.41 6.93
CA GLU A 740 -54.27 16.96 6.91
C GLU A 740 -54.23 18.32 6.24
N PHE A 741 -53.32 19.22 6.67
CA PHE A 741 -53.17 20.56 6.09
C PHE A 741 -52.90 20.52 4.57
N ALA A 742 -52.10 19.55 4.13
CA ALA A 742 -51.80 19.36 2.72
C ALA A 742 -53.07 19.21 1.84
N GLN A 743 -54.09 18.56 2.35
CA GLN A 743 -55.39 18.44 1.63
C GLN A 743 -56.06 19.79 1.45
N ILE A 744 -55.96 20.68 2.45
CA ILE A 744 -56.51 22.05 2.36
C ILE A 744 -55.73 22.86 1.35
N GLU A 745 -54.39 22.78 1.41
CA GLU A 745 -53.50 23.49 0.47
C GLU A 745 -53.74 23.03 -0.97
N ASP A 746 -53.84 21.72 -1.21
CA ASP A 746 -54.10 21.15 -2.53
C ASP A 746 -55.43 21.62 -3.11
N ILE A 747 -56.51 21.60 -2.31
CA ILE A 747 -57.79 22.09 -2.72
C ILE A 747 -57.76 23.58 -3.04
N ALA A 748 -57.08 24.37 -2.23
CA ALA A 748 -56.90 25.79 -2.43
C ALA A 748 -56.18 26.12 -3.73
N ARG A 749 -55.06 25.47 -4.00
CA ARG A 749 -54.25 25.61 -5.22
C ARG A 749 -54.97 25.12 -6.47
N GLN A 750 -55.80 24.09 -6.33
CA GLN A 750 -56.67 23.62 -7.42
C GLN A 750 -57.79 24.62 -7.75
N THR A 751 -58.32 25.29 -6.69
CA THR A 751 -59.44 26.24 -6.77
C THR A 751 -58.99 27.56 -7.41
N GLU A 752 -57.81 28.09 -6.99
CA GLU A 752 -57.25 29.30 -7.50
C GLU A 752 -55.77 29.10 -7.93
N LYS A 753 -55.52 29.05 -9.23
CA LYS A 753 -54.19 28.69 -9.77
C LYS A 753 -53.27 29.87 -10.03
N LYS A 754 -53.85 31.06 -10.27
CA LYS A 754 -53.07 32.26 -10.68
C LYS A 754 -52.82 33.24 -9.56
N LEU A 755 -53.86 33.54 -8.81
CA LEU A 755 -53.85 34.63 -7.87
C LEU A 755 -53.47 34.19 -6.44
N LEU A 756 -53.70 32.91 -6.07
CA LEU A 756 -53.26 32.36 -4.81
C LEU A 756 -51.75 32.13 -4.84
N LYS A 757 -51.02 32.89 -3.99
CA LYS A 757 -49.56 32.83 -3.88
C LYS A 757 -49.14 31.91 -2.74
N LYS A 758 -49.81 31.95 -1.58
CA LYS A 758 -49.42 31.21 -0.41
C LYS A 758 -50.63 30.76 0.40
N VAL A 759 -50.52 29.60 1.04
CA VAL A 759 -51.45 29.11 2.05
C VAL A 759 -50.66 28.82 3.29
N GLU A 760 -50.99 29.38 4.41
CA GLU A 760 -50.26 29.26 5.68
C GLU A 760 -51.17 28.78 6.78
N LEU A 761 -50.75 27.80 7.54
CA LEU A 761 -51.38 27.40 8.79
C LEU A 761 -50.71 28.14 9.94
N PHE A 762 -51.42 29.07 10.62
CA PHE A 762 -50.81 29.86 11.65
C PHE A 762 -51.34 29.54 13.07
N ASP A 763 -52.48 28.80 13.20
CA ASP A 763 -52.91 28.30 14.47
C ASP A 763 -53.62 26.92 14.33
N VAL A 764 -53.39 26.07 15.33
CA VAL A 764 -54.01 24.74 15.45
C VAL A 764 -54.62 24.63 16.85
N TYR A 765 -55.90 24.45 16.93
CA TYR A 765 -56.57 24.28 18.21
C TYR A 765 -57.24 22.90 18.27
N GLU A 766 -56.78 22.10 19.26
CA GLU A 766 -57.37 20.82 19.63
C GLU A 766 -57.73 20.87 21.11
N GLY A 767 -58.99 21.05 21.48
CA GLY A 767 -59.37 21.17 22.88
C GLY A 767 -60.84 20.97 23.13
N ASP A 768 -61.21 20.91 24.40
CA ASP A 768 -62.54 20.54 24.92
C ASP A 768 -63.69 21.41 24.45
N LYS A 769 -63.40 22.57 23.85
CA LYS A 769 -64.43 23.44 23.29
C LYS A 769 -64.84 23.09 21.85
N LEU A 770 -64.31 22.04 21.31
CA LEU A 770 -64.65 21.55 19.96
C LEU A 770 -65.49 20.26 20.05
N PRO A 771 -66.33 19.98 19.05
CA PRO A 771 -67.02 18.70 18.95
C PRO A 771 -66.03 17.54 18.91
N ALA A 772 -66.37 16.42 19.52
CA ALA A 772 -65.53 15.22 19.55
C ALA A 772 -65.13 14.78 18.13
N GLY A 773 -63.83 14.51 17.92
CA GLY A 773 -63.25 14.12 16.65
C GLY A 773 -63.00 15.28 15.67
N LYS A 774 -63.15 16.50 16.10
CA LYS A 774 -62.86 17.73 15.34
C LYS A 774 -61.66 18.48 15.86
N LYS A 775 -60.98 19.21 14.95
CA LYS A 775 -59.93 20.19 15.24
C LYS A 775 -60.20 21.48 14.46
N SER A 776 -59.59 22.57 14.89
CA SER A 776 -59.70 23.86 14.22
C SER A 776 -58.35 24.27 13.66
N TYR A 777 -58.30 24.56 12.38
CA TYR A 777 -57.18 25.18 11.73
C TYR A 777 -57.47 26.62 11.37
N ALA A 778 -56.56 27.53 11.79
CA ALA A 778 -56.57 28.91 11.29
C ALA A 778 -55.62 29.02 10.09
N VAL A 779 -56.17 29.22 8.90
CA VAL A 779 -55.44 29.19 7.64
C VAL A 779 -55.48 30.56 6.98
N ASN A 780 -54.33 31.09 6.64
CA ASN A 780 -54.14 32.33 5.90
C ASN A 780 -53.95 32.05 4.41
N PHE A 781 -54.69 32.78 3.56
CA PHE A 781 -54.59 32.72 2.11
C PHE A 781 -54.06 34.05 1.58
N ILE A 782 -52.90 34.05 0.96
CA ILE A 782 -52.28 35.22 0.35
C ILE A 782 -52.58 35.25 -1.14
N LEU A 783 -53.32 36.25 -1.57
CA LEU A 783 -53.74 36.47 -2.93
C LEU A 783 -53.00 37.68 -3.51
N GLN A 784 -52.53 37.59 -4.74
CA GLN A 784 -51.86 38.70 -5.45
C GLN A 784 -52.01 38.58 -6.96
N ASP A 785 -52.36 39.71 -7.57
CA ASP A 785 -52.30 39.88 -9.00
C ASP A 785 -51.01 40.66 -9.39
N ALA A 786 -50.28 40.19 -10.36
CA ALA A 786 -49.02 40.83 -10.79
C ALA A 786 -49.28 42.08 -11.66
N GLU A 787 -50.46 42.22 -12.26
CA GLU A 787 -50.77 43.23 -13.24
C GLU A 787 -51.65 44.40 -12.73
N LYS A 788 -52.40 44.16 -11.63
CA LYS A 788 -53.28 45.14 -11.05
C LYS A 788 -53.61 44.92 -9.57
N THR A 789 -54.08 45.93 -8.88
CA THR A 789 -54.62 45.81 -7.53
C THR A 789 -55.94 45.02 -7.56
N MET A 790 -56.03 44.04 -6.65
CA MET A 790 -57.19 43.20 -6.53
C MET A 790 -58.36 43.95 -5.87
N GLY A 791 -59.55 43.97 -6.48
CA GLY A 791 -60.73 44.57 -5.91
C GLY A 791 -61.52 43.64 -5.00
N ASP A 792 -62.26 44.17 -4.03
CA ASP A 792 -62.98 43.41 -3.01
C ASP A 792 -63.92 42.34 -3.61
N LYS A 793 -64.67 42.68 -4.66
CA LYS A 793 -65.54 41.69 -5.33
C LYS A 793 -64.79 40.46 -5.89
N GLN A 794 -63.59 40.65 -6.40
CA GLN A 794 -62.73 39.56 -6.90
C GLN A 794 -62.20 38.68 -5.76
N ILE A 795 -61.82 39.32 -4.69
CA ILE A 795 -61.32 38.64 -3.48
C ILE A 795 -62.41 37.79 -2.84
N GLU A 796 -63.62 38.38 -2.65
CA GLU A 796 -64.79 37.71 -2.08
C GLU A 796 -65.24 36.51 -2.93
N ALA A 797 -65.18 36.64 -4.28
CA ALA A 797 -65.53 35.56 -5.16
C ALA A 797 -64.54 34.40 -5.09
N ILE A 798 -63.20 34.64 -4.91
CA ILE A 798 -62.19 33.60 -4.71
C ILE A 798 -62.36 32.92 -3.36
N MET A 799 -62.55 33.71 -2.30
CA MET A 799 -62.78 33.18 -0.96
C MET A 799 -64.07 32.34 -0.87
N SER A 800 -65.15 32.77 -1.45
CA SER A 800 -66.41 32.01 -1.50
C SER A 800 -66.22 30.65 -2.23
N LYS A 801 -65.44 30.60 -3.33
CA LYS A 801 -65.12 29.37 -4.02
C LYS A 801 -64.25 28.47 -3.14
N LEU A 802 -63.25 29.01 -2.46
CA LEU A 802 -62.39 28.26 -1.55
C LEU A 802 -63.22 27.61 -0.45
N ILE A 803 -64.04 28.40 0.23
CA ILE A 803 -64.93 27.90 1.31
C ILE A 803 -65.83 26.78 0.80
N THR A 804 -66.50 26.99 -0.37
CA THR A 804 -67.35 25.99 -0.96
C THR A 804 -66.66 24.69 -1.27
N ASN A 805 -65.45 24.77 -1.87
CA ASN A 805 -64.72 23.58 -2.21
C ASN A 805 -64.15 22.87 -0.98
N LEU A 806 -63.70 23.57 0.06
CA LEU A 806 -63.23 22.98 1.33
C LEU A 806 -64.43 22.32 2.06
N LYS A 807 -65.58 22.94 2.06
CA LYS A 807 -66.80 22.32 2.64
C LYS A 807 -67.22 21.07 1.89
N GLN A 808 -67.20 21.09 0.56
CA GLN A 808 -67.64 19.94 -0.24
C GLN A 808 -66.68 18.76 -0.16
N LYS A 809 -65.35 19.01 -0.16
CA LYS A 809 -64.36 17.97 -0.26
C LYS A 809 -63.91 17.44 1.10
N LEU A 810 -63.88 18.28 2.14
CA LEU A 810 -63.36 17.93 3.46
C LEU A 810 -64.40 18.05 4.57
N GLY A 811 -65.62 18.44 4.27
CA GLY A 811 -66.61 18.72 5.31
C GLY A 811 -66.24 19.86 6.25
N ALA A 812 -65.36 20.77 5.76
CA ALA A 812 -64.89 21.92 6.58
C ALA A 812 -66.02 22.89 6.86
N GLU A 813 -66.18 23.31 8.11
CA GLU A 813 -67.13 24.36 8.56
C GLU A 813 -66.33 25.62 8.99
N LEU A 814 -66.89 26.77 8.73
CA LEU A 814 -66.31 28.01 9.26
C LEU A 814 -66.62 28.16 10.77
N ARG A 815 -65.65 28.47 11.56
CA ARG A 815 -65.75 28.71 12.99
C ARG A 815 -65.93 30.20 13.31
#